data_03b4d29d4bb48013badd5f2724b01169
#
_entry.id   03b4d29d4bb48013badd5f2724b01169
#
_cell.length_a   1.000
_cell.length_b   1.000
_cell.length_c   1.000
_cell.angle_alpha   90.00
_cell.angle_beta   90.00
_cell.angle_gamma   90.00
#
_symmetry.space_group_name_H-M   'P 1'
#
loop_
_entity.id
_entity.type
_entity.pdbx_description
1 polymer ?
#
loop_
_entity_poly.entity_id
_entity_poly.type
_entity_poly.pdbx_seq_one_letter_code
_entity_poly.pdbx_strand_id
1 'polypeptide(L)'
;MPRAESSSHEVTSTAIEIYPGLGVWRVSLKPAWGEPTGSPVTSSSHRALPPAREALAEMVPVAEPPIPLAAITGRLAQRGILVEIPLGSTEEVYGLGLQLKSLRQTGKKKTLRVNSDPIADTGDSHAPVPFYISTAGYGVLVDTTRYASFYFASHKAPAPHSQPPAEAGDWKPAYIATNTEDLYRTKRVSSFVQVEVPFESAVDIFVFAGPTMLDAVRRYNLYSGGGALPPLWGLGIWYRAFGKFNQREVLGLASELRAARMPCDVLGLEPGWQTKAYSCSYLWNSGSFPDPDAMIAELRRQHFEINLWEHAFVHPTSPIFDALRPVSGDLAVWKGLVPDFTLSVARDVFAGYHCKAFVEKDITGFKLDECDHSDFIASPWSFPEHSAFPGGLDGEEMHSLFGNLYARTMWNIFRERNFRTYSEVRSGHAFAAPLPFVLYSDLYDQRDFLRGVINSGFSGQLWSPEVRQCASEEDLIRRLQMVVLSPQALINAWMVPMPPWRQFDGEKNRAGELMPGWEALEGQARAVLELRMQLVPYLYSSFAQYHFCGTPVCRALVLDDPDDLANGMIDDQYVLGPHLLVAPIMTGQTTRRVYLPRGNAWILFSNKDFNTSQGAMRYEGGQWIDFEAPGLNALPVFVRENTLLPLAEALPFVGREPRFKLTIQVYGNAPADFKLYCDDGLSYDFENGASYNWLALSWRKETGLTSRLTIAGRPPPREDLYEIVGAEVVA
;
A
#
# COMPACT_ATOMS: atom_id res chain seq x y z
N MET A 1 18.97 50.07 18.93
CA MET A 1 17.73 50.04 18.14
C MET A 1 16.71 49.16 18.87
N PRO A 2 15.52 49.66 19.18
CA PRO A 2 14.51 48.84 19.87
C PRO A 2 14.06 47.71 18.96
N ARG A 3 13.95 46.49 19.50
CA ARG A 3 13.35 45.34 18.83
C ARG A 3 11.89 45.72 18.54
N ALA A 4 11.55 45.77 17.26
CA ALA A 4 10.16 45.90 16.82
C ALA A 4 9.37 44.67 17.27
N GLU A 5 8.18 44.94 17.68
CA GLU A 5 7.27 44.18 18.51
C GLU A 5 6.75 42.87 17.94
N SER A 6 6.39 42.01 18.85
CA SER A 6 5.93 40.64 18.83
C SER A 6 4.64 40.32 18.07
N SER A 7 4.08 41.18 17.25
CA SER A 7 2.81 40.94 16.52
C SER A 7 2.95 40.17 15.19
N SER A 8 4.18 39.98 14.70
CA SER A 8 4.44 39.38 13.39
C SER A 8 4.53 37.84 13.39
N HIS A 9 4.27 37.17 14.49
CA HIS A 9 4.40 35.70 14.61
C HIS A 9 3.13 35.00 15.09
N GLU A 10 2.05 35.74 15.30
CA GLU A 10 0.81 35.19 15.83
C GLU A 10 0.01 34.45 14.75
N VAL A 11 -0.42 33.25 15.08
CA VAL A 11 -1.23 32.38 14.24
C VAL A 11 -2.58 32.17 14.93
N THR A 12 -3.66 32.39 14.21
CA THR A 12 -5.02 32.06 14.66
C THR A 12 -5.35 30.59 14.35
N SER A 13 -6.08 29.97 15.27
CA SER A 13 -6.57 28.58 15.11
C SER A 13 -8.10 28.63 15.02
N THR A 14 -8.66 28.00 13.97
CA THR A 14 -10.10 27.82 13.79
C THR A 14 -10.40 26.36 13.62
N ALA A 15 -11.18 25.78 14.53
CA ALA A 15 -11.59 24.38 14.45
C ALA A 15 -13.03 24.27 13.96
N ILE A 16 -13.28 23.35 13.05
CA ILE A 16 -14.60 22.99 12.55
C ILE A 16 -14.75 21.48 12.48
N GLU A 17 -15.93 20.97 12.79
CA GLU A 17 -16.31 19.61 12.45
C GLU A 17 -16.75 19.59 10.97
N ILE A 18 -16.09 18.77 10.13
CA ILE A 18 -16.37 18.77 8.69
C ILE A 18 -17.71 18.10 8.41
N TYR A 19 -17.96 16.99 9.10
CA TYR A 19 -19.19 16.22 8.98
C TYR A 19 -19.72 15.94 10.40
N PRO A 20 -20.81 16.58 10.84
CA PRO A 20 -21.34 16.40 12.19
C PRO A 20 -21.56 14.94 12.57
N GLY A 21 -20.97 14.52 13.69
CA GLY A 21 -21.06 13.15 14.22
C GLY A 21 -20.23 12.10 13.52
N LEU A 22 -19.52 12.44 12.41
CA LEU A 22 -18.75 11.46 11.66
C LEU A 22 -17.29 11.33 12.11
N GLY A 23 -16.88 12.05 13.16
CA GLY A 23 -15.57 11.94 13.77
C GLY A 23 -14.43 12.49 12.91
N VAL A 24 -14.69 13.52 12.11
CA VAL A 24 -13.69 14.20 11.26
C VAL A 24 -13.72 15.71 11.51
N TRP A 25 -12.63 16.25 12.03
CA TRP A 25 -12.46 17.68 12.30
C TRP A 25 -11.32 18.26 11.48
N ARG A 26 -11.42 19.55 11.21
CA ARG A 26 -10.33 20.34 10.63
C ARG A 26 -9.99 21.50 11.54
N VAL A 27 -8.71 21.69 11.81
CA VAL A 27 -8.15 22.86 12.48
C VAL A 27 -7.32 23.61 11.45
N SER A 28 -7.77 24.82 11.12
CA SER A 28 -7.07 25.72 10.19
C SER A 28 -6.19 26.69 10.98
N LEU A 29 -4.91 26.65 10.72
CA LEU A 29 -3.90 27.55 11.31
C LEU A 29 -3.50 28.59 10.26
N LYS A 30 -3.75 29.89 10.55
CA LYS A 30 -3.50 31.01 9.61
C LYS A 30 -2.85 32.19 10.33
N PRO A 31 -2.07 33.03 9.62
CA PRO A 31 -1.54 34.28 10.19
C PRO A 31 -2.64 35.19 10.73
N ALA A 32 -2.40 35.83 11.86
CA ALA A 32 -3.37 36.74 12.47
C ALA A 32 -3.60 38.05 11.67
N TRP A 33 -2.69 38.44 10.78
CA TRP A 33 -2.71 39.72 10.04
C TRP A 33 -3.34 39.66 8.63
N GLY A 34 -3.97 38.58 8.24
CA GLY A 34 -4.69 38.48 6.96
C GLY A 34 -4.46 37.18 6.19
N GLU A 35 -5.04 37.08 4.99
CA GLU A 35 -4.87 35.91 4.12
C GLU A 35 -3.40 35.78 3.71
N PRO A 36 -2.85 34.55 3.70
CA PRO A 36 -1.50 34.28 3.20
C PRO A 36 -1.36 34.80 1.75
N THR A 37 -0.16 35.21 1.37
CA THR A 37 0.16 35.52 -0.01
C THR A 37 0.21 34.21 -0.81
N GLY A 38 -0.94 33.76 -1.33
CA GLY A 38 -1.15 32.46 -1.99
C GLY A 38 -1.81 31.44 -1.04
N SER A 39 -2.67 30.60 -1.59
CA SER A 39 -3.22 29.46 -0.85
C SER A 39 -2.16 28.35 -0.84
N PRO A 40 -1.88 27.72 0.32
CA PRO A 40 -0.95 26.58 0.36
C PRO A 40 -1.46 25.45 -0.56
N VAL A 41 -0.54 24.79 -1.25
CA VAL A 41 -0.86 23.61 -2.04
C VAL A 41 -1.05 22.45 -1.08
N THR A 42 -2.23 21.84 -1.12
CA THR A 42 -2.61 20.78 -0.19
C THR A 42 -2.86 19.47 -0.92
N SER A 43 -2.56 18.36 -0.25
CA SER A 43 -2.89 17.04 -0.79
C SER A 43 -4.40 16.85 -0.98
N SER A 44 -5.22 17.45 -0.11
CA SER A 44 -6.68 17.35 -0.18
C SER A 44 -7.28 18.04 -1.41
N SER A 45 -6.64 19.08 -1.96
CA SER A 45 -7.06 19.75 -3.18
C SER A 45 -6.82 18.90 -4.46
N HIS A 46 -5.94 17.89 -4.34
CA HIS A 46 -5.55 17.01 -5.44
C HIS A 46 -6.04 15.56 -5.29
N ARG A 47 -6.95 15.29 -4.34
CA ARG A 47 -7.50 13.95 -4.14
C ARG A 47 -8.18 13.38 -5.41
N ALA A 48 -8.13 12.08 -5.57
CA ALA A 48 -8.71 11.41 -6.73
C ALA A 48 -10.24 11.31 -6.67
N LEU A 49 -10.80 11.07 -5.48
CA LEU A 49 -12.23 10.96 -5.22
C LEU A 49 -12.67 11.87 -4.06
N PRO A 50 -13.94 12.27 -4.02
CA PRO A 50 -14.52 12.91 -2.84
C PRO A 50 -14.62 11.91 -1.67
N PRO A 51 -14.77 12.38 -0.42
CA PRO A 51 -15.01 11.52 0.72
C PRO A 51 -16.24 10.61 0.54
N ALA A 52 -16.12 9.35 0.93
CA ALA A 52 -17.19 8.35 0.92
C ALA A 52 -18.18 8.60 2.09
N ARG A 53 -19.01 9.65 1.98
CA ARG A 53 -19.86 10.17 3.07
C ARG A 53 -20.86 9.14 3.59
N GLU A 54 -21.46 8.34 2.71
CA GLU A 54 -22.43 7.33 3.09
C GLU A 54 -21.77 6.25 3.96
N ALA A 55 -20.61 5.75 3.54
CA ALA A 55 -19.84 4.78 4.31
C ALA A 55 -19.34 5.35 5.65
N LEU A 56 -18.94 6.64 5.68
CA LEU A 56 -18.59 7.33 6.93
C LEU A 56 -19.81 7.41 7.88
N ALA A 57 -21.01 7.61 7.37
CA ALA A 57 -22.24 7.70 8.16
C ALA A 57 -22.68 6.34 8.73
N GLU A 58 -22.23 5.23 8.14
CA GLU A 58 -22.47 3.88 8.68
C GLU A 58 -21.54 3.51 9.85
N MET A 59 -20.46 4.26 10.05
CA MET A 59 -19.55 4.04 11.17
C MET A 59 -20.16 4.49 12.49
N VAL A 60 -19.66 3.93 13.61
CA VAL A 60 -20.07 4.36 14.95
C VAL A 60 -19.89 5.87 15.10
N PRO A 61 -20.94 6.64 15.43
CA PRO A 61 -20.82 8.09 15.57
C PRO A 61 -19.82 8.49 16.66
N VAL A 62 -19.09 9.57 16.41
CA VAL A 62 -18.17 10.19 17.37
C VAL A 62 -18.46 11.69 17.43
N ALA A 63 -19.05 12.15 18.53
CA ALA A 63 -19.49 13.53 18.70
C ALA A 63 -18.40 14.47 19.23
N GLU A 64 -17.44 13.93 20.02
CA GLU A 64 -16.41 14.73 20.66
C GLU A 64 -15.05 14.43 20.05
N PRO A 65 -14.20 15.47 19.85
CA PRO A 65 -12.86 15.27 19.35
C PRO A 65 -12.00 14.51 20.38
N PRO A 66 -11.13 13.58 19.91
CA PRO A 66 -10.32 12.73 20.80
C PRO A 66 -9.20 13.49 21.53
N ILE A 67 -8.87 14.67 21.03
CA ILE A 67 -7.89 15.60 21.62
C ILE A 67 -8.50 16.99 21.65
N PRO A 68 -8.12 17.87 22.61
CA PRO A 68 -8.60 19.24 22.63
C PRO A 68 -8.15 20.00 21.37
N LEU A 69 -9.07 20.29 20.45
CA LEU A 69 -8.74 20.97 19.18
C LEU A 69 -8.13 22.35 19.40
N ALA A 70 -8.56 23.07 20.44
CA ALA A 70 -7.98 24.39 20.82
C ALA A 70 -6.52 24.30 21.31
N ALA A 71 -6.05 23.10 21.67
CA ALA A 71 -4.66 22.89 22.05
C ALA A 71 -3.76 22.55 20.84
N ILE A 72 -4.34 22.40 19.65
CA ILE A 72 -3.58 22.37 18.40
C ILE A 72 -3.25 23.83 18.07
N THR A 73 -1.98 24.18 18.18
CA THR A 73 -1.51 25.57 18.04
C THR A 73 -0.44 25.66 16.96
N GLY A 74 -0.28 26.86 16.42
CA GLY A 74 0.75 27.16 15.45
C GLY A 74 1.49 28.44 15.77
N ARG A 75 2.71 28.57 15.30
CA ARG A 75 3.46 29.81 15.27
C ARG A 75 4.29 29.91 14.01
N LEU A 76 4.46 31.13 13.51
CA LEU A 76 5.40 31.34 12.42
C LEU A 76 6.83 31.29 12.95
N ALA A 77 7.64 30.57 12.23
CA ALA A 77 9.07 30.42 12.44
C ALA A 77 9.82 30.91 11.20
N GLN A 78 11.14 31.02 11.31
CA GLN A 78 11.96 31.55 10.22
C GLN A 78 11.90 30.69 8.93
N ARG A 79 11.59 29.38 9.06
CA ARG A 79 11.53 28.44 7.93
C ARG A 79 10.11 28.12 7.44
N GLY A 80 9.09 28.59 8.13
CA GLY A 80 7.70 28.28 7.81
C GLY A 80 6.82 28.28 9.05
N ILE A 81 5.74 27.48 9.05
CA ILE A 81 4.87 27.31 10.20
C ILE A 81 5.30 26.12 11.06
N LEU A 82 5.39 26.33 12.37
CA LEU A 82 5.59 25.26 13.35
C LEU A 82 4.26 24.98 14.06
N VAL A 83 3.79 23.74 13.97
CA VAL A 83 2.55 23.25 14.59
C VAL A 83 2.89 22.43 15.82
N GLU A 84 2.08 22.56 16.87
CA GLU A 84 2.13 21.72 18.07
C GLU A 84 0.78 21.02 18.27
N ILE A 85 0.82 19.71 18.41
CA ILE A 85 -0.37 18.84 18.54
C ILE A 85 -0.23 18.06 19.84
N PRO A 86 -1.24 18.08 20.74
CA PRO A 86 -1.20 17.30 21.99
C PRO A 86 -0.94 15.82 21.77
N LEU A 87 -0.18 15.19 22.66
CA LEU A 87 0.11 13.76 22.68
C LEU A 87 0.10 13.28 24.13
N GLY A 88 -0.75 12.34 24.49
CA GLY A 88 -0.83 11.76 25.83
C GLY A 88 0.46 11.05 26.24
N SER A 89 0.74 10.99 27.53
CA SER A 89 2.01 10.48 28.08
C SER A 89 2.26 9.00 27.83
N THR A 90 1.23 8.20 27.54
CA THR A 90 1.30 6.76 27.27
C THR A 90 1.02 6.40 25.82
N GLU A 91 0.69 7.39 24.98
CA GLU A 91 0.37 7.15 23.59
C GLU A 91 1.61 6.77 22.79
N GLU A 92 1.47 5.83 21.89
CA GLU A 92 2.46 5.48 20.88
C GLU A 92 1.94 5.87 19.49
N VAL A 93 2.85 6.20 18.59
CA VAL A 93 2.52 6.77 17.27
C VAL A 93 3.11 5.90 16.17
N TYR A 94 2.29 5.70 15.11
CA TYR A 94 2.59 4.89 13.92
C TYR A 94 2.20 5.64 12.65
N GLY A 95 2.54 5.09 11.47
CA GLY A 95 2.14 5.66 10.18
C GLY A 95 3.26 6.42 9.48
N LEU A 96 2.97 7.58 8.89
CA LEU A 96 3.82 8.38 8.01
C LEU A 96 4.03 7.75 6.62
N GLY A 97 3.05 6.99 6.13
CA GLY A 97 3.10 6.36 4.82
C GLY A 97 3.97 5.11 4.78
N LEU A 98 4.60 4.87 3.66
CA LEU A 98 5.49 3.73 3.46
C LEU A 98 6.81 3.96 4.21
N GLN A 99 6.91 3.45 5.43
CA GLN A 99 8.13 3.49 6.24
C GLN A 99 8.77 2.10 6.28
N LEU A 100 9.99 1.95 5.74
CA LEU A 100 10.65 0.65 5.57
C LEU A 100 11.59 0.31 6.73
N LYS A 101 12.00 1.29 7.56
CA LYS A 101 13.04 1.10 8.56
C LYS A 101 12.51 0.97 9.99
N SER A 102 11.28 1.43 10.26
CA SER A 102 10.67 1.29 11.59
C SER A 102 9.16 1.30 11.54
N LEU A 103 8.52 0.61 12.49
CA LEU A 103 7.08 0.61 12.69
C LEU A 103 6.64 1.78 13.58
N ARG A 104 7.20 1.89 14.78
CA ARG A 104 6.86 2.91 15.78
C ARG A 104 7.66 4.19 15.56
N GLN A 105 6.97 5.34 15.64
CA GLN A 105 7.55 6.66 15.39
C GLN A 105 7.79 7.49 16.67
N THR A 106 7.21 7.11 17.80
CA THR A 106 7.38 7.83 19.08
C THR A 106 8.84 7.99 19.45
N GLY A 107 9.23 9.20 19.85
CA GLY A 107 10.60 9.57 20.22
C GLY A 107 11.53 9.85 19.03
N LYS A 108 11.01 9.89 17.79
CA LYS A 108 11.81 10.09 16.59
C LYS A 108 11.56 11.44 15.94
N LYS A 109 12.54 11.88 15.17
CA LYS A 109 12.38 12.90 14.13
C LYS A 109 12.19 12.20 12.79
N LYS A 110 11.22 12.65 12.00
CA LYS A 110 10.98 12.18 10.64
C LYS A 110 10.79 13.37 9.71
N THR A 111 11.58 13.45 8.65
CA THR A 111 11.37 14.43 7.58
C THR A 111 10.80 13.68 6.38
N LEU A 112 9.57 13.99 6.03
CA LEU A 112 8.86 13.31 4.96
C LEU A 112 9.30 13.87 3.62
N ARG A 113 9.91 13.02 2.81
CA ARG A 113 10.43 13.36 1.50
C ARG A 113 10.34 12.15 0.59
N VAL A 114 9.88 12.38 -0.64
CA VAL A 114 9.89 11.32 -1.65
C VAL A 114 11.33 10.97 -1.99
N ASN A 115 11.68 9.68 -1.90
CA ASN A 115 13.01 9.17 -2.17
C ASN A 115 12.95 7.68 -2.54
N SER A 116 13.54 7.34 -3.67
CA SER A 116 13.55 5.97 -4.20
C SER A 116 14.32 4.96 -3.35
N ASP A 117 15.36 5.39 -2.64
CA ASP A 117 16.28 4.50 -1.94
C ASP A 117 16.48 4.90 -0.46
N PRO A 118 15.48 4.73 0.40
CA PRO A 118 15.59 5.10 1.80
C PRO A 118 16.54 4.13 2.55
N ILE A 119 17.75 4.59 2.85
CA ILE A 119 18.78 3.79 3.54
C ILE A 119 18.76 3.93 5.06
N ALA A 120 18.19 5.02 5.57
CA ALA A 120 18.13 5.35 7.00
C ALA A 120 16.71 5.56 7.49
N ASP A 121 16.51 5.60 8.81
CA ASP A 121 15.21 5.81 9.46
C ASP A 121 14.89 7.30 9.63
N THR A 122 14.99 8.07 8.56
CA THR A 122 14.88 9.54 8.53
C THR A 122 13.50 10.06 8.17
N GLY A 123 12.62 9.22 7.60
CA GLY A 123 11.30 9.61 7.10
C GLY A 123 11.18 9.60 5.58
N ASP A 124 12.31 9.54 4.88
CA ASP A 124 12.35 9.41 3.42
C ASP A 124 11.75 8.08 2.99
N SER A 125 10.94 8.07 1.95
CA SER A 125 10.44 6.85 1.34
C SER A 125 9.86 7.11 -0.06
N HIS A 126 9.51 6.04 -0.78
CA HIS A 126 8.79 6.16 -2.06
C HIS A 126 7.44 6.88 -1.91
N ALA A 127 6.76 6.69 -0.79
CA ALA A 127 5.41 7.19 -0.57
C ALA A 127 5.22 7.67 0.88
N PRO A 128 5.86 8.78 1.27
CA PRO A 128 5.66 9.38 2.57
C PRO A 128 4.27 10.03 2.64
N VAL A 129 3.58 9.88 3.76
CA VAL A 129 2.26 10.49 4.01
C VAL A 129 2.31 11.27 5.30
N PRO A 130 1.96 12.57 5.34
CA PRO A 130 1.95 13.36 6.56
C PRO A 130 0.75 13.04 7.48
N PHE A 131 0.50 11.73 7.65
CA PHE A 131 -0.56 11.17 8.47
C PHE A 131 0.03 10.19 9.48
N TYR A 132 -0.28 10.40 10.75
CA TYR A 132 0.05 9.45 11.82
C TYR A 132 -1.20 9.00 12.58
N ILE A 133 -1.09 7.85 13.23
CA ILE A 133 -2.14 7.26 14.06
C ILE A 133 -1.61 7.03 15.48
N SER A 134 -2.41 7.37 16.49
CA SER A 134 -2.13 7.17 17.91
C SER A 134 -2.86 5.95 18.47
N THR A 135 -2.22 5.25 19.41
CA THR A 135 -2.87 4.18 20.19
C THR A 135 -4.09 4.65 21.00
N ALA A 136 -4.29 5.95 21.16
CA ALA A 136 -5.50 6.52 21.77
C ALA A 136 -6.72 6.56 20.82
N GLY A 137 -6.64 5.94 19.64
CA GLY A 137 -7.79 5.80 18.72
C GLY A 137 -8.04 7.02 17.84
N TYR A 138 -7.03 7.82 17.54
CA TYR A 138 -7.16 8.92 16.61
C TYR A 138 -6.00 9.00 15.61
N GLY A 139 -6.28 9.53 14.43
CA GLY A 139 -5.29 9.87 13.42
C GLY A 139 -5.21 11.36 13.16
N VAL A 140 -4.05 11.84 12.76
CA VAL A 140 -3.81 13.25 12.41
C VAL A 140 -3.13 13.35 11.06
N LEU A 141 -3.73 14.10 10.14
CA LEU A 141 -3.14 14.48 8.86
C LEU A 141 -2.76 15.95 8.89
N VAL A 142 -1.51 16.26 8.60
CA VAL A 142 -1.04 17.61 8.30
C VAL A 142 -1.15 17.80 6.78
N ASP A 143 -2.12 18.58 6.32
CA ASP A 143 -2.43 18.69 4.89
C ASP A 143 -1.47 19.62 4.15
N THR A 144 -0.34 19.06 3.77
CA THR A 144 0.74 19.75 3.08
C THR A 144 1.39 18.87 2.02
N THR A 145 1.95 19.48 0.99
CA THR A 145 2.80 18.85 -0.02
C THR A 145 4.28 19.15 0.20
N ARG A 146 4.61 19.99 1.20
CA ARG A 146 5.99 20.31 1.58
C ARG A 146 6.67 19.15 2.32
N TYR A 147 7.98 19.13 2.34
CA TYR A 147 8.78 18.16 3.09
C TYR A 147 8.72 18.43 4.60
N ALA A 148 7.57 18.11 5.18
CA ALA A 148 7.31 18.37 6.59
C ALA A 148 8.20 17.52 7.51
N SER A 149 8.68 18.13 8.61
CA SER A 149 9.44 17.44 9.65
C SER A 149 8.60 17.25 10.90
N PHE A 150 8.41 15.98 11.29
CA PHE A 150 7.71 15.58 12.50
C PHE A 150 8.70 15.26 13.62
N TYR A 151 8.44 15.79 14.80
CA TYR A 151 9.19 15.54 16.03
C TYR A 151 8.23 14.95 17.05
N PHE A 152 8.25 13.63 17.21
CA PHE A 152 7.34 12.91 18.10
C PHE A 152 7.86 12.92 19.54
N ALA A 153 7.01 13.34 20.47
CA ALA A 153 7.35 13.47 21.89
C ALA A 153 8.54 14.42 22.14
N SER A 154 8.52 15.59 21.51
CA SER A 154 9.53 16.65 21.65
C SER A 154 9.41 17.43 22.96
N HIS A 155 10.51 18.08 23.39
CA HIS A 155 10.57 18.91 24.61
C HIS A 155 10.47 20.39 24.31
N LYS A 156 9.71 21.11 25.12
CA LYS A 156 9.88 22.57 25.28
C LYS A 156 10.94 22.85 26.35
N ALA A 157 11.84 23.78 26.05
CA ALA A 157 12.63 24.38 27.11
C ALA A 157 11.71 25.11 28.11
N PRO A 158 11.98 25.06 29.41
CA PRO A 158 11.25 25.85 30.40
C PRO A 158 11.26 27.33 30.00
N ALA A 159 10.15 28.02 30.22
CA ALA A 159 10.12 29.46 30.00
C ALA A 159 11.23 30.15 30.82
N PRO A 160 11.88 31.21 30.30
CA PRO A 160 13.03 31.86 30.95
C PRO A 160 12.83 32.30 32.41
N HIS A 161 11.57 32.38 32.85
CA HIS A 161 11.17 32.78 34.22
C HIS A 161 10.34 31.71 34.96
N SER A 162 10.22 30.47 34.41
CA SER A 162 9.61 29.39 35.18
C SER A 162 10.57 28.94 36.26
N GLN A 163 10.11 28.84 37.51
CA GLN A 163 10.90 28.20 38.56
C GLN A 163 11.24 26.78 38.13
N PRO A 164 12.47 26.29 38.36
CA PRO A 164 12.78 24.88 38.11
C PRO A 164 11.78 24.01 38.90
N PRO A 165 11.35 22.87 38.34
CA PRO A 165 10.46 21.96 39.05
C PRO A 165 11.00 21.71 40.45
N ALA A 166 10.13 21.74 41.46
CA ALA A 166 10.50 21.55 42.87
C ALA A 166 11.19 20.22 43.19
N GLU A 167 11.25 19.32 42.23
CA GLU A 167 11.92 18.00 42.30
C GLU A 167 13.38 18.02 41.83
N ALA A 168 14.00 19.16 41.66
CA ALA A 168 15.44 19.26 41.35
C ALA A 168 16.36 18.73 42.47
N GLY A 169 15.81 18.28 43.60
CA GLY A 169 16.58 17.74 44.75
C GLY A 169 17.09 16.31 44.58
N ASP A 170 16.56 15.52 43.65
CA ASP A 170 16.97 14.14 43.42
C ASP A 170 17.71 13.95 42.04
N TRP A 171 18.61 14.84 41.75
CA TRP A 171 19.59 14.61 40.70
C TRP A 171 20.51 13.45 41.14
N LYS A 172 20.05 12.22 40.99
CA LYS A 172 20.97 11.09 40.95
C LYS A 172 21.93 11.29 39.80
N PRO A 173 23.22 11.04 40.00
CA PRO A 173 24.21 11.20 38.94
C PRO A 173 23.75 10.47 37.70
N ALA A 174 23.94 11.13 36.57
CA ALA A 174 23.51 10.68 35.28
C ALA A 174 23.69 9.17 35.11
N TYR A 175 22.63 8.51 34.65
CA TYR A 175 22.69 7.17 34.12
C TYR A 175 23.94 7.07 33.21
N ILE A 176 24.92 6.30 33.65
CA ILE A 176 26.09 6.02 32.83
C ILE A 176 25.64 5.02 31.79
N ALA A 177 25.47 5.52 30.55
CA ALA A 177 25.18 4.65 29.41
C ALA A 177 26.28 3.59 29.31
N THR A 178 25.91 2.33 29.36
CA THR A 178 26.84 1.22 29.31
C THR A 178 27.24 0.84 27.88
N ASN A 179 26.52 1.35 26.90
CA ASN A 179 26.80 1.20 25.48
C ASN A 179 26.23 2.37 24.64
N THR A 180 26.59 2.43 23.37
CA THR A 180 26.17 3.50 22.46
C THR A 180 24.65 3.48 22.23
N GLU A 181 24.00 2.31 22.22
CA GLU A 181 22.55 2.21 22.08
C GLU A 181 21.81 2.86 23.25
N ASP A 182 22.30 2.68 24.48
CA ASP A 182 21.72 3.31 25.67
C ASP A 182 21.87 4.83 25.64
N LEU A 183 22.96 5.33 25.05
CA LEU A 183 23.22 6.76 24.91
C LEU A 183 22.20 7.43 23.98
N TYR A 184 21.80 6.75 22.92
CA TYR A 184 20.86 7.22 21.90
C TYR A 184 19.42 6.74 22.13
N ARG A 185 19.14 5.97 23.16
CA ARG A 185 17.77 5.66 23.56
C ARG A 185 17.05 6.93 23.97
N THR A 186 16.27 7.48 23.07
CA THR A 186 15.36 8.57 23.35
C THR A 186 14.29 8.10 24.33
N LYS A 187 14.42 8.49 25.61
CA LYS A 187 13.30 8.36 26.54
C LYS A 187 12.22 9.32 26.08
N ARG A 188 10.98 8.85 26.02
CA ARG A 188 9.83 9.72 25.82
C ARG A 188 9.80 10.76 26.93
N VAL A 189 9.74 12.03 26.59
CA VAL A 189 9.87 13.11 27.57
C VAL A 189 8.88 14.24 27.34
N SER A 190 7.96 14.17 26.36
CA SER A 190 7.01 15.25 26.14
C SER A 190 5.59 14.80 25.82
N SER A 191 4.67 15.77 25.88
CA SER A 191 3.24 15.64 25.73
C SER A 191 2.71 16.26 24.43
N PHE A 192 3.53 16.32 23.37
CA PHE A 192 3.09 16.83 22.06
C PHE A 192 3.96 16.32 20.91
N VAL A 193 3.38 16.41 19.70
CA VAL A 193 4.06 16.30 18.43
C VAL A 193 4.30 17.70 17.89
N GLN A 194 5.53 18.03 17.49
CA GLN A 194 5.83 19.23 16.73
C GLN A 194 5.95 18.88 15.26
N VAL A 195 5.38 19.74 14.39
CA VAL A 195 5.50 19.60 12.94
C VAL A 195 5.98 20.90 12.34
N GLU A 196 7.13 20.87 11.69
CA GLU A 196 7.64 21.98 10.89
C GLU A 196 7.19 21.79 9.44
N VAL A 197 6.42 22.77 8.92
CA VAL A 197 6.03 22.83 7.50
C VAL A 197 6.81 23.96 6.87
N PRO A 198 7.82 23.68 6.05
CA PRO A 198 8.70 24.72 5.49
C PRO A 198 7.97 25.54 4.43
N PHE A 199 8.38 26.79 4.26
CA PHE A 199 7.88 27.75 3.26
C PHE A 199 6.41 28.13 3.36
N GLU A 200 5.63 27.52 4.27
CA GLU A 200 4.21 27.79 4.45
C GLU A 200 3.97 28.72 5.66
N SER A 201 2.94 29.56 5.54
CA SER A 201 2.46 30.42 6.64
C SER A 201 1.13 29.98 7.21
N ALA A 202 0.45 29.04 6.54
CA ALA A 202 -0.82 28.46 6.95
C ALA A 202 -0.82 26.96 6.69
N VAL A 203 -1.62 26.21 7.46
CA VAL A 203 -1.79 24.77 7.24
C VAL A 203 -3.11 24.28 7.85
N ASP A 204 -3.74 23.32 7.20
CA ASP A 204 -4.91 22.60 7.71
C ASP A 204 -4.46 21.29 8.37
N ILE A 205 -5.01 21.03 9.56
CA ILE A 205 -4.79 19.79 10.31
C ILE A 205 -6.12 19.04 10.39
N PHE A 206 -6.16 17.82 9.88
CA PHE A 206 -7.34 16.97 9.99
C PHE A 206 -7.15 15.97 11.13
N VAL A 207 -8.18 15.82 11.96
CA VAL A 207 -8.23 14.85 13.05
C VAL A 207 -9.33 13.84 12.75
N PHE A 208 -8.98 12.58 12.77
CA PHE A 208 -9.87 11.43 12.55
C PHE A 208 -9.97 10.64 13.84
N ALA A 209 -11.16 10.47 14.37
CA ALA A 209 -11.37 9.74 15.62
C ALA A 209 -12.12 8.43 15.41
N GLY A 210 -11.97 7.51 16.33
CA GLY A 210 -12.72 6.27 16.36
C GLY A 210 -12.82 5.70 17.77
N PRO A 211 -13.77 4.77 18.02
CA PRO A 211 -13.76 3.95 19.24
C PRO A 211 -12.46 3.15 19.39
N THR A 212 -11.82 2.83 18.25
CA THR A 212 -10.56 2.09 18.18
C THR A 212 -9.57 2.76 17.24
N MET A 213 -8.31 2.36 17.35
CA MET A 213 -7.25 2.78 16.42
C MET A 213 -7.58 2.40 14.97
N LEU A 214 -8.11 1.21 14.74
CA LEU A 214 -8.55 0.75 13.42
C LEU A 214 -9.68 1.63 12.87
N ASP A 215 -10.63 2.05 13.68
CA ASP A 215 -11.74 2.91 13.21
C ASP A 215 -11.25 4.30 12.77
N ALA A 216 -10.21 4.84 13.39
CA ALA A 216 -9.61 6.08 12.94
C ALA A 216 -8.93 5.93 11.56
N VAL A 217 -8.22 4.82 11.32
CA VAL A 217 -7.66 4.48 9.98
C VAL A 217 -8.77 4.27 8.95
N ARG A 218 -9.85 3.57 9.31
CA ARG A 218 -11.01 3.38 8.43
C ARG A 218 -11.61 4.73 8.02
N ARG A 219 -11.76 5.67 8.97
CA ARG A 219 -12.25 7.02 8.66
C ARG A 219 -11.33 7.78 7.72
N TYR A 220 -10.02 7.70 7.92
CA TYR A 220 -9.06 8.30 7.00
C TYR A 220 -9.19 7.71 5.58
N ASN A 221 -9.30 6.40 5.46
CA ASN A 221 -9.46 5.74 4.16
C ASN A 221 -10.79 6.11 3.49
N LEU A 222 -11.90 6.14 4.24
CA LEU A 222 -13.20 6.56 3.72
C LEU A 222 -13.23 8.06 3.39
N TYR A 223 -12.54 8.88 4.18
CA TYR A 223 -12.37 10.30 3.86
C TYR A 223 -11.50 10.52 2.62
N SER A 224 -10.65 9.56 2.28
CA SER A 224 -9.87 9.55 1.03
C SER A 224 -10.71 9.14 -0.20
N GLY A 225 -11.92 8.62 -0.01
CA GLY A 225 -12.81 8.16 -1.08
C GLY A 225 -13.11 6.64 -1.03
N GLY A 226 -12.72 5.95 0.04
CA GLY A 226 -12.75 4.48 0.15
C GLY A 226 -11.44 3.85 -0.34
N GLY A 227 -11.28 2.55 -0.12
CA GLY A 227 -10.14 1.79 -0.63
C GLY A 227 -10.33 1.36 -2.09
N ALA A 228 -9.24 1.07 -2.77
CA ALA A 228 -9.28 0.48 -4.10
C ALA A 228 -9.97 -0.90 -4.08
N LEU A 229 -10.80 -1.18 -5.10
CA LEU A 229 -11.32 -2.52 -5.39
C LEU A 229 -10.79 -2.98 -6.75
N PRO A 230 -9.74 -3.80 -6.80
CA PRO A 230 -9.17 -4.26 -8.05
C PRO A 230 -10.13 -5.20 -8.81
N PRO A 231 -9.93 -5.41 -10.12
CA PRO A 231 -10.62 -6.48 -10.83
C PRO A 231 -10.16 -7.84 -10.29
N LEU A 232 -11.00 -8.86 -10.43
CA LEU A 232 -10.69 -10.21 -9.92
C LEU A 232 -9.36 -10.76 -10.47
N TRP A 233 -9.10 -10.61 -11.77
CA TRP A 233 -7.86 -11.06 -12.40
C TRP A 233 -6.61 -10.37 -11.80
N GLY A 234 -6.73 -9.14 -11.31
CA GLY A 234 -5.63 -8.42 -10.68
C GLY A 234 -5.13 -9.06 -9.37
N LEU A 235 -5.98 -9.88 -8.74
CA LEU A 235 -5.62 -10.62 -7.51
C LEU A 235 -4.91 -11.95 -7.78
N GLY A 236 -4.82 -12.38 -9.04
CA GLY A 236 -4.04 -13.55 -9.44
C GLY A 236 -2.54 -13.30 -9.42
N ILE A 237 -1.81 -14.05 -10.23
CA ILE A 237 -0.35 -14.00 -10.29
C ILE A 237 0.13 -13.07 -11.41
N TRP A 238 1.13 -12.26 -11.09
CA TRP A 238 1.79 -11.33 -11.99
C TRP A 238 3.18 -11.81 -12.34
N TYR A 239 3.53 -11.76 -13.63
CA TYR A 239 4.86 -12.08 -14.11
C TYR A 239 5.36 -10.98 -15.05
N ARG A 240 6.44 -10.31 -14.69
CA ARG A 240 7.10 -9.35 -15.57
C ARG A 240 8.20 -10.04 -16.35
N ALA A 241 8.07 -9.99 -17.68
CA ALA A 241 8.95 -10.68 -18.60
C ALA A 241 10.32 -10.02 -18.70
N PHE A 242 11.31 -10.76 -19.14
CA PHE A 242 12.67 -10.27 -19.37
C PHE A 242 12.66 -9.02 -20.28
N GLY A 243 13.31 -7.96 -19.82
CA GLY A 243 13.26 -6.64 -20.48
C GLY A 243 13.84 -6.57 -21.89
N LYS A 244 14.50 -7.63 -22.36
CA LYS A 244 15.04 -7.73 -23.73
C LYS A 244 14.25 -8.69 -24.62
N PHE A 245 13.14 -9.27 -24.15
CA PHE A 245 12.31 -10.13 -24.97
C PHE A 245 11.68 -9.36 -26.14
N ASN A 246 11.63 -10.04 -27.28
CA ASN A 246 10.84 -9.63 -28.43
C ASN A 246 9.45 -10.31 -28.40
N GLN A 247 8.59 -9.94 -29.36
CA GLN A 247 7.22 -10.45 -29.48
C GLN A 247 7.15 -11.99 -29.44
N ARG A 248 8.02 -12.69 -30.19
CA ARG A 248 8.04 -14.17 -30.24
C ARG A 248 8.41 -14.77 -28.89
N GLU A 249 9.37 -14.17 -28.21
CA GLU A 249 9.83 -14.66 -26.90
C GLU A 249 8.79 -14.43 -25.81
N VAL A 250 8.06 -13.31 -25.85
CA VAL A 250 6.92 -13.05 -24.95
C VAL A 250 5.81 -14.10 -25.16
N LEU A 251 5.44 -14.39 -26.40
CA LEU A 251 4.45 -15.43 -26.73
C LEU A 251 4.95 -16.83 -26.35
N GLY A 252 6.25 -17.08 -26.48
CA GLY A 252 6.90 -18.32 -26.02
C GLY A 252 6.77 -18.51 -24.52
N LEU A 253 7.10 -17.47 -23.73
CA LEU A 253 6.93 -17.48 -22.26
C LEU A 253 5.48 -17.74 -21.85
N ALA A 254 4.51 -17.07 -22.50
CA ALA A 254 3.10 -17.25 -22.22
C ALA A 254 2.67 -18.70 -22.41
N SER A 255 3.03 -19.30 -23.56
CA SER A 255 2.74 -20.69 -23.90
C SER A 255 3.41 -21.67 -22.92
N GLU A 256 4.63 -21.37 -22.50
CA GLU A 256 5.38 -22.16 -21.55
C GLU A 256 4.75 -22.17 -20.15
N LEU A 257 4.33 -21.00 -19.62
CA LEU A 257 3.62 -20.91 -18.35
C LEU A 257 2.33 -21.72 -18.37
N ARG A 258 1.56 -21.66 -19.46
CA ARG A 258 0.33 -22.47 -19.62
C ARG A 258 0.62 -23.96 -19.70
N ALA A 259 1.64 -24.37 -20.48
CA ALA A 259 2.03 -25.78 -20.60
C ALA A 259 2.53 -26.35 -19.26
N ALA A 260 3.28 -25.59 -18.50
CA ALA A 260 3.72 -25.93 -17.15
C ALA A 260 2.61 -25.86 -16.09
N ARG A 261 1.38 -25.45 -16.45
CA ARG A 261 0.28 -25.16 -15.51
C ARG A 261 0.69 -24.22 -14.37
N MET A 262 1.60 -23.31 -14.67
CA MET A 262 2.02 -22.29 -13.71
C MET A 262 0.94 -21.20 -13.64
N PRO A 263 0.32 -20.96 -12.49
CA PRO A 263 -0.68 -19.91 -12.37
C PRO A 263 -0.10 -18.55 -12.78
N CYS A 264 -0.79 -17.84 -13.67
CA CYS A 264 -0.41 -16.48 -14.06
C CYS A 264 -1.58 -15.78 -14.76
N ASP A 265 -1.86 -14.55 -14.36
CA ASP A 265 -2.94 -13.71 -14.91
C ASP A 265 -2.41 -12.55 -15.72
N VAL A 266 -1.32 -11.94 -15.28
CA VAL A 266 -0.81 -10.71 -15.90
C VAL A 266 0.62 -10.92 -16.40
N LEU A 267 0.86 -10.60 -17.67
CA LEU A 267 2.19 -10.45 -18.23
C LEU A 267 2.56 -8.97 -18.33
N GLY A 268 3.64 -8.59 -17.64
CA GLY A 268 4.22 -7.25 -17.72
C GLY A 268 5.34 -7.20 -18.75
N LEU A 269 5.33 -6.16 -19.60
CA LEU A 269 6.43 -5.85 -20.52
C LEU A 269 7.26 -4.71 -19.92
N GLU A 270 8.56 -4.91 -19.88
CA GLU A 270 9.55 -3.98 -19.37
C GLU A 270 10.03 -2.98 -20.46
N PRO A 271 10.90 -1.99 -20.17
CA PRO A 271 11.23 -0.86 -21.05
C PRO A 271 11.46 -1.18 -22.54
N GLY A 272 11.92 -2.39 -22.87
CA GLY A 272 12.26 -2.82 -24.23
C GLY A 272 11.12 -2.85 -25.24
N TRP A 273 9.86 -2.72 -24.79
CA TRP A 273 8.71 -2.68 -25.68
C TRP A 273 8.66 -1.40 -26.52
N GLN A 274 9.22 -0.29 -26.02
CA GLN A 274 9.17 1.02 -26.69
C GLN A 274 10.50 1.38 -27.39
N THR A 275 10.41 2.30 -28.36
CA THR A 275 11.58 2.76 -29.15
C THR A 275 12.56 3.57 -28.33
N LYS A 276 12.09 4.31 -27.33
CA LYS A 276 12.89 5.06 -26.35
C LYS A 276 12.26 4.89 -24.98
N ALA A 277 13.06 4.54 -24.00
CA ALA A 277 12.61 4.23 -22.63
C ALA A 277 13.02 5.30 -21.62
N TYR A 278 14.18 5.96 -21.80
CA TYR A 278 14.70 7.01 -20.93
C TYR A 278 15.07 8.25 -21.78
N SER A 279 14.15 9.20 -21.96
CA SER A 279 12.73 9.27 -21.60
C SER A 279 11.81 8.43 -22.52
N CYS A 280 10.51 8.32 -22.16
CA CYS A 280 9.56 7.44 -22.85
C CYS A 280 9.01 8.02 -24.16
N SER A 281 9.06 7.23 -25.22
CA SER A 281 8.46 7.59 -26.52
C SER A 281 7.00 7.18 -26.64
N TYR A 282 6.54 6.19 -25.88
CA TYR A 282 5.24 5.55 -25.97
C TYR A 282 4.93 5.01 -27.37
N LEU A 283 5.97 4.56 -28.07
CA LEU A 283 5.85 3.97 -29.40
C LEU A 283 6.44 2.55 -29.38
N TRP A 284 5.67 1.59 -29.89
CA TRP A 284 6.16 0.23 -30.03
C TRP A 284 7.45 0.17 -30.84
N ASN A 285 8.42 -0.56 -30.34
CA ASN A 285 9.65 -0.88 -31.07
C ASN A 285 9.36 -1.94 -32.13
N SER A 286 9.09 -1.52 -33.38
CA SER A 286 8.73 -2.41 -34.47
C SER A 286 9.80 -3.45 -34.81
N GLY A 287 11.06 -3.23 -34.43
CA GLY A 287 12.14 -4.23 -34.59
C GLY A 287 11.97 -5.42 -33.66
N SER A 288 11.47 -5.19 -32.44
CA SER A 288 11.24 -6.25 -31.43
C SER A 288 9.77 -6.69 -31.40
N PHE A 289 8.83 -5.79 -31.68
CA PHE A 289 7.39 -6.02 -31.66
C PHE A 289 6.78 -5.57 -33.01
N PRO A 290 6.93 -6.39 -34.05
CA PRO A 290 6.49 -6.02 -35.40
C PRO A 290 4.99 -5.95 -35.56
N ASP A 291 4.22 -6.72 -34.77
CA ASP A 291 2.76 -6.73 -34.78
C ASP A 291 2.23 -6.87 -33.34
N PRO A 292 2.23 -5.76 -32.58
CA PRO A 292 1.77 -5.79 -31.19
C PRO A 292 0.29 -6.12 -31.06
N ASP A 293 -0.54 -5.75 -32.04
CA ASP A 293 -1.99 -6.02 -32.00
C ASP A 293 -2.26 -7.54 -32.10
N ALA A 294 -1.54 -8.26 -32.98
CA ALA A 294 -1.63 -9.71 -33.05
C ALA A 294 -1.07 -10.38 -31.77
N MET A 295 0.00 -9.86 -31.20
CA MET A 295 0.54 -10.37 -29.92
C MET A 295 -0.48 -10.20 -28.78
N ILE A 296 -1.07 -9.03 -28.64
CA ILE A 296 -2.08 -8.74 -27.63
C ILE A 296 -3.27 -9.72 -27.79
N ALA A 297 -3.79 -9.88 -29.02
CA ALA A 297 -4.89 -10.80 -29.29
C ALA A 297 -4.54 -12.26 -28.90
N GLU A 298 -3.31 -12.71 -29.18
CA GLU A 298 -2.88 -14.06 -28.83
C GLU A 298 -2.70 -14.23 -27.31
N LEU A 299 -2.13 -13.24 -26.61
CA LEU A 299 -2.04 -13.26 -25.13
C LEU A 299 -3.44 -13.29 -24.51
N ARG A 300 -4.38 -12.51 -25.02
CA ARG A 300 -5.80 -12.52 -24.60
C ARG A 300 -6.45 -13.91 -24.81
N ARG A 301 -6.19 -14.53 -25.96
CA ARG A 301 -6.68 -15.90 -26.24
C ARG A 301 -6.15 -16.92 -25.23
N GLN A 302 -4.96 -16.69 -24.71
CA GLN A 302 -4.36 -17.48 -23.63
C GLN A 302 -4.75 -17.00 -22.23
N HIS A 303 -5.72 -16.08 -22.10
CA HIS A 303 -6.22 -15.51 -20.84
C HIS A 303 -5.17 -14.74 -20.04
N PHE A 304 -4.25 -14.04 -20.70
CA PHE A 304 -3.37 -13.07 -20.04
C PHE A 304 -3.91 -11.65 -20.15
N GLU A 305 -3.83 -10.91 -19.07
CA GLU A 305 -3.90 -9.45 -19.03
C GLU A 305 -2.50 -8.89 -19.27
N ILE A 306 -2.42 -7.66 -19.82
CA ILE A 306 -1.15 -7.10 -20.28
C ILE A 306 -0.89 -5.76 -19.57
N ASN A 307 0.29 -5.65 -18.98
CA ASN A 307 0.74 -4.47 -18.25
C ASN A 307 2.02 -3.93 -18.90
N LEU A 308 2.07 -2.62 -19.22
CA LEU A 308 3.22 -1.98 -19.85
C LEU A 308 4.00 -1.13 -18.84
N TRP A 309 5.32 -1.29 -18.83
CA TRP A 309 6.21 -0.40 -18.11
C TRP A 309 6.32 0.95 -18.83
N GLU A 310 6.24 2.03 -18.09
CA GLU A 310 6.52 3.37 -18.55
C GLU A 310 6.83 4.32 -17.39
N HIS A 311 7.27 5.52 -17.70
CA HIS A 311 7.27 6.67 -16.79
C HIS A 311 6.79 7.93 -17.52
N ALA A 312 6.46 8.97 -16.75
CA ALA A 312 5.79 10.15 -17.29
C ALA A 312 6.71 11.16 -18.03
N PHE A 313 8.03 10.93 -18.11
CA PHE A 313 8.95 11.85 -18.78
C PHE A 313 8.90 11.62 -20.29
N VAL A 314 8.39 12.61 -21.04
CA VAL A 314 7.99 12.48 -22.45
C VAL A 314 9.13 12.78 -23.37
N HIS A 315 9.59 11.76 -24.13
CA HIS A 315 10.71 11.90 -25.08
C HIS A 315 10.37 12.80 -26.28
N PRO A 316 11.34 13.55 -26.86
CA PRO A 316 11.10 14.41 -28.03
C PRO A 316 10.52 13.72 -29.28
N THR A 317 10.67 12.40 -29.40
CA THR A 317 10.07 11.61 -30.49
C THR A 317 8.66 11.12 -30.21
N SER A 318 8.13 11.38 -29.01
CA SER A 318 6.76 11.01 -28.66
C SER A 318 5.75 11.82 -29.46
N PRO A 319 4.64 11.22 -29.94
CA PRO A 319 3.58 11.94 -30.65
C PRO A 319 2.92 13.06 -29.85
N ILE A 320 3.01 13.01 -28.51
CA ILE A 320 2.39 14.00 -27.62
C ILE A 320 3.36 15.07 -27.12
N PHE A 321 4.63 15.02 -27.54
CA PHE A 321 5.68 15.92 -27.04
C PHE A 321 5.33 17.40 -27.24
N ASP A 322 4.99 17.80 -28.48
CA ASP A 322 4.72 19.22 -28.79
C ASP A 322 3.47 19.75 -28.09
N ALA A 323 2.45 18.91 -27.93
CA ALA A 323 1.22 19.28 -27.21
C ALA A 323 1.44 19.44 -25.71
N LEU A 324 2.37 18.69 -25.12
CA LEU A 324 2.68 18.76 -23.69
C LEU A 324 3.70 19.84 -23.33
N ARG A 325 4.50 20.31 -24.29
CA ARG A 325 5.56 21.31 -24.05
C ARG A 325 5.09 22.55 -23.28
N PRO A 326 3.95 23.21 -23.64
CA PRO A 326 3.50 24.41 -22.93
C PRO A 326 2.89 24.15 -21.55
N VAL A 327 2.61 22.88 -21.21
CA VAL A 327 1.98 22.44 -19.96
C VAL A 327 2.88 21.46 -19.18
N SER A 328 4.19 21.65 -19.28
CA SER A 328 5.22 20.89 -18.59
C SER A 328 6.11 21.81 -17.76
N GLY A 329 6.79 21.24 -16.76
CA GLY A 329 7.78 21.94 -15.97
C GLY A 329 8.93 22.50 -16.82
N ASP A 330 9.65 23.47 -16.28
CA ASP A 330 10.70 24.22 -16.96
C ASP A 330 12.03 23.43 -17.14
N LEU A 331 12.17 22.30 -16.44
CA LEU A 331 13.35 21.42 -16.52
C LEU A 331 12.98 20.03 -17.03
N ALA A 332 13.92 19.42 -17.77
CA ALA A 332 13.71 18.15 -18.43
C ALA A 332 14.46 17.02 -17.70
N VAL A 333 13.87 15.83 -17.66
CA VAL A 333 14.50 14.59 -17.17
C VAL A 333 14.83 13.69 -18.36
N TRP A 334 16.09 13.27 -18.50
CA TRP A 334 16.58 12.50 -19.65
C TRP A 334 16.18 13.12 -21.01
N LYS A 335 16.21 14.46 -21.12
CA LYS A 335 15.71 15.26 -22.26
C LYS A 335 14.22 15.18 -22.48
N GLY A 336 13.47 14.53 -21.61
CA GLY A 336 12.01 14.43 -21.67
C GLY A 336 11.33 15.54 -20.89
N LEU A 337 10.13 15.92 -21.36
CA LEU A 337 9.27 16.86 -20.65
C LEU A 337 8.72 16.19 -19.40
N VAL A 338 8.50 16.98 -18.35
CA VAL A 338 7.80 16.57 -17.13
C VAL A 338 6.39 17.21 -17.17
N PRO A 339 5.34 16.49 -17.57
CA PRO A 339 4.00 17.04 -17.67
C PRO A 339 3.46 17.51 -16.32
N ASP A 340 2.83 18.68 -16.32
CA ASP A 340 2.12 19.18 -15.13
C ASP A 340 0.72 18.58 -15.03
N PHE A 341 0.59 17.44 -14.37
CA PHE A 341 -0.68 16.75 -14.20
C PHE A 341 -1.67 17.45 -13.24
N THR A 342 -1.35 18.62 -12.69
CA THR A 342 -2.33 19.47 -12.01
C THR A 342 -3.25 20.13 -13.03
N LEU A 343 -2.77 20.34 -14.26
CA LEU A 343 -3.53 20.94 -15.37
C LEU A 343 -4.36 19.87 -16.12
N SER A 344 -5.63 20.18 -16.37
CA SER A 344 -6.51 19.28 -17.14
C SER A 344 -5.97 19.03 -18.54
N VAL A 345 -5.46 20.08 -19.22
CA VAL A 345 -4.91 19.96 -20.57
C VAL A 345 -3.77 18.93 -20.64
N ALA A 346 -2.86 18.93 -19.67
CA ALA A 346 -1.78 17.94 -19.62
C ALA A 346 -2.33 16.51 -19.46
N ARG A 347 -3.30 16.34 -18.53
CA ARG A 347 -3.95 15.04 -18.32
C ARG A 347 -4.70 14.57 -19.57
N ASP A 348 -5.48 15.47 -20.20
CA ASP A 348 -6.31 15.11 -21.36
C ASP A 348 -5.45 14.69 -22.55
N VAL A 349 -4.34 15.38 -22.83
CA VAL A 349 -3.38 15.01 -23.88
C VAL A 349 -2.74 13.67 -23.58
N PHE A 350 -2.24 13.48 -22.36
CA PHE A 350 -1.54 12.27 -21.95
C PHE A 350 -2.49 11.06 -21.93
N ALA A 351 -3.60 11.17 -21.21
CA ALA A 351 -4.60 10.12 -21.10
C ALA A 351 -5.26 9.80 -22.46
N GLY A 352 -5.59 10.81 -23.25
CA GLY A 352 -6.21 10.62 -24.57
C GLY A 352 -5.33 9.85 -25.53
N TYR A 353 -4.01 10.06 -25.50
CA TYR A 353 -3.07 9.26 -26.27
C TYR A 353 -3.01 7.81 -25.76
N HIS A 354 -2.82 7.61 -24.46
CA HIS A 354 -2.70 6.26 -23.86
C HIS A 354 -3.99 5.45 -24.03
N CYS A 355 -5.14 6.10 -23.97
CA CYS A 355 -6.42 5.45 -24.26
C CYS A 355 -6.42 4.84 -25.66
N LYS A 356 -6.13 5.65 -26.69
CA LYS A 356 -6.18 5.23 -28.11
C LYS A 356 -5.06 4.28 -28.49
N ALA A 357 -3.85 4.54 -28.00
CA ALA A 357 -2.67 3.77 -28.39
C ALA A 357 -2.60 2.39 -27.71
N PHE A 358 -3.17 2.26 -26.50
CA PHE A 358 -2.97 1.08 -25.66
C PHE A 358 -4.28 0.51 -25.10
N VAL A 359 -5.08 1.30 -24.36
CA VAL A 359 -6.23 0.76 -23.62
C VAL A 359 -7.34 0.29 -24.57
N GLU A 360 -7.58 0.99 -25.67
CA GLU A 360 -8.51 0.56 -26.73
C GLU A 360 -8.03 -0.69 -27.48
N LYS A 361 -6.76 -1.02 -27.34
CA LYS A 361 -6.12 -2.24 -27.88
C LYS A 361 -5.96 -3.33 -26.83
N ASP A 362 -6.69 -3.22 -25.73
CA ASP A 362 -6.79 -4.23 -24.68
C ASP A 362 -5.53 -4.34 -23.77
N ILE A 363 -4.74 -3.27 -23.64
CA ILE A 363 -3.78 -3.13 -22.54
C ILE A 363 -4.58 -2.79 -21.29
N THR A 364 -4.37 -3.54 -20.22
CA THR A 364 -5.23 -3.52 -19.02
C THR A 364 -4.58 -2.89 -17.79
N GLY A 365 -3.31 -2.51 -17.88
CA GLY A 365 -2.62 -1.83 -16.79
C GLY A 365 -1.24 -1.30 -17.19
N PHE A 366 -0.64 -0.56 -16.25
CA PHE A 366 0.66 0.05 -16.43
C PHE A 366 1.51 -0.10 -15.17
N LYS A 367 2.82 -0.20 -15.34
CA LYS A 367 3.81 0.00 -14.28
C LYS A 367 4.35 1.42 -14.43
N LEU A 368 3.93 2.31 -13.53
CA LEU A 368 4.28 3.72 -13.52
C LEU A 368 5.56 3.91 -12.70
N ASP A 369 6.68 3.99 -13.42
CA ASP A 369 8.02 4.03 -12.83
C ASP A 369 8.56 5.47 -12.69
N GLU A 370 9.72 5.61 -12.07
CA GLU A 370 10.59 6.79 -12.05
C GLU A 370 9.93 8.09 -11.48
N CYS A 371 8.83 7.96 -10.76
CA CYS A 371 8.13 9.11 -10.16
C CYS A 371 8.46 9.33 -8.66
N ASP A 372 9.39 8.56 -8.11
CA ASP A 372 9.75 8.50 -6.70
C ASP A 372 11.11 9.11 -6.36
N HIS A 373 11.82 9.67 -7.34
CA HIS A 373 13.14 10.24 -7.12
C HIS A 373 13.08 11.74 -6.86
N SER A 374 13.97 12.25 -6.01
CA SER A 374 14.09 13.67 -5.71
C SER A 374 15.50 14.18 -5.98
N ASP A 375 15.67 15.50 -6.07
CA ASP A 375 16.95 16.16 -6.34
C ASP A 375 17.96 16.06 -5.19
N PHE A 376 17.54 15.58 -4.04
CA PHE A 376 18.31 15.63 -2.81
C PHE A 376 19.42 14.58 -2.68
N ILE A 377 19.47 13.56 -3.54
CA ILE A 377 20.49 12.51 -3.49
C ILE A 377 21.68 12.81 -4.39
N ALA A 378 22.83 12.16 -4.12
CA ALA A 378 24.10 12.46 -4.77
C ALA A 378 24.13 12.21 -6.29
N SER A 379 23.22 11.43 -6.83
CA SER A 379 23.11 11.13 -8.27
C SER A 379 21.66 11.31 -8.73
N PRO A 380 21.11 12.54 -8.70
CA PRO A 380 19.74 12.80 -9.06
C PRO A 380 19.52 12.59 -10.56
N TRP A 381 18.40 11.95 -10.91
CA TRP A 381 17.95 11.79 -12.30
C TRP A 381 16.54 12.38 -12.52
N SER A 382 15.97 13.03 -11.50
CA SER A 382 14.68 13.67 -11.53
C SER A 382 14.77 15.19 -11.77
N PHE A 383 13.63 15.88 -11.78
CA PHE A 383 13.58 17.33 -11.82
C PHE A 383 13.98 17.93 -10.46
N PRO A 384 14.67 19.09 -10.43
CA PRO A 384 15.07 19.74 -9.18
C PRO A 384 13.89 20.25 -8.38
N GLU A 385 14.07 20.38 -7.07
CA GLU A 385 13.05 20.92 -6.16
C GLU A 385 12.69 22.38 -6.44
N HIS A 386 13.57 23.12 -7.11
CA HIS A 386 13.31 24.51 -7.56
C HIS A 386 12.65 24.62 -8.94
N SER A 387 12.29 23.49 -9.58
CA SER A 387 11.58 23.51 -10.87
C SER A 387 10.26 24.30 -10.75
N ALA A 388 9.89 24.99 -11.81
CA ALA A 388 8.62 25.71 -11.88
C ALA A 388 7.64 24.99 -12.82
N PHE A 389 6.45 24.74 -12.31
CA PHE A 389 5.37 24.13 -13.09
C PHE A 389 4.29 25.15 -13.45
N PRO A 390 3.71 25.09 -14.67
CA PRO A 390 2.72 26.07 -15.13
C PRO A 390 1.45 26.15 -14.24
N GLY A 391 1.12 25.10 -13.50
CA GLY A 391 0.03 25.07 -12.51
C GLY A 391 0.34 25.81 -11.21
N GLY A 392 1.56 26.32 -11.04
CA GLY A 392 1.98 27.13 -9.89
C GLY A 392 2.73 26.37 -8.80
N LEU A 393 2.99 25.07 -8.98
CA LEU A 393 3.78 24.26 -8.06
C LEU A 393 5.27 24.43 -8.32
N ASP A 394 6.07 24.35 -7.26
CA ASP A 394 7.50 24.10 -7.38
C ASP A 394 7.82 22.59 -7.42
N GLY A 395 9.11 22.25 -7.59
CA GLY A 395 9.54 20.86 -7.69
C GLY A 395 9.34 20.06 -6.40
N GLU A 396 9.46 20.67 -5.22
CA GLU A 396 9.24 20.00 -3.92
C GLU A 396 7.78 19.55 -3.78
N GLU A 397 6.83 20.45 -4.07
CA GLU A 397 5.39 20.17 -4.04
C GLU A 397 5.01 19.11 -5.09
N MET A 398 5.59 19.24 -6.28
CA MET A 398 5.35 18.30 -7.38
C MET A 398 5.87 16.91 -7.02
N HIS A 399 7.05 16.74 -6.43
CA HIS A 399 7.56 15.43 -5.99
C HIS A 399 6.60 14.71 -5.06
N SER A 400 6.02 15.45 -4.11
CA SER A 400 5.04 14.87 -3.16
C SER A 400 3.76 14.40 -3.86
N LEU A 401 3.31 15.08 -4.92
CA LEU A 401 2.05 14.79 -5.60
C LEU A 401 2.19 13.94 -6.85
N PHE A 402 3.38 13.87 -7.47
CA PHE A 402 3.55 13.38 -8.83
C PHE A 402 3.05 11.94 -9.03
N GLY A 403 3.36 11.04 -8.09
CA GLY A 403 2.88 9.66 -8.16
C GLY A 403 1.35 9.55 -8.13
N ASN A 404 0.69 10.27 -7.22
CA ASN A 404 -0.79 10.27 -7.15
C ASN A 404 -1.44 10.91 -8.38
N LEU A 405 -0.87 12.01 -8.89
CA LEU A 405 -1.37 12.71 -10.07
C LEU A 405 -1.24 11.85 -11.32
N TYR A 406 -0.10 11.19 -11.48
CA TYR A 406 0.16 10.27 -12.59
C TYR A 406 -0.77 9.05 -12.52
N ALA A 407 -0.84 8.39 -11.37
CA ALA A 407 -1.74 7.26 -11.15
C ALA A 407 -3.20 7.63 -11.41
N ARG A 408 -3.67 8.79 -10.91
CA ARG A 408 -5.03 9.30 -11.18
C ARG A 408 -5.27 9.54 -12.66
N THR A 409 -4.30 10.13 -13.37
CA THR A 409 -4.40 10.40 -14.82
C THR A 409 -4.61 9.11 -15.60
N MET A 410 -3.82 8.07 -15.29
CA MET A 410 -3.94 6.77 -15.93
C MET A 410 -5.20 6.01 -15.50
N TRP A 411 -5.58 6.09 -14.22
CA TRP A 411 -6.79 5.46 -13.70
C TRP A 411 -8.07 5.98 -14.35
N ASN A 412 -8.15 7.28 -14.61
CA ASN A 412 -9.33 7.89 -15.24
C ASN A 412 -9.64 7.31 -16.63
N ILE A 413 -8.62 6.90 -17.40
CA ILE A 413 -8.81 6.22 -18.67
C ILE A 413 -9.69 4.97 -18.51
N PHE A 414 -9.39 4.18 -17.49
CA PHE A 414 -10.13 2.94 -17.21
C PHE A 414 -11.52 3.23 -16.61
N ARG A 415 -11.62 4.22 -15.71
CA ARG A 415 -12.92 4.63 -15.15
C ARG A 415 -13.91 5.11 -16.22
N GLU A 416 -13.46 5.95 -17.15
CA GLU A 416 -14.29 6.46 -18.26
C GLU A 416 -14.77 5.33 -19.18
N ARG A 417 -14.04 4.24 -19.24
CA ARG A 417 -14.42 3.04 -20.00
C ARG A 417 -15.20 2.01 -19.17
N ASN A 418 -15.52 2.32 -17.95
CA ASN A 418 -16.17 1.42 -17.00
C ASN A 418 -15.46 0.06 -16.87
N PHE A 419 -14.14 0.07 -16.84
CA PHE A 419 -13.32 -1.12 -16.75
C PHE A 419 -12.24 -0.94 -15.67
N ARG A 420 -12.18 -1.84 -14.67
CA ARG A 420 -11.21 -1.77 -13.59
C ARG A 420 -9.82 -2.17 -14.05
N THR A 421 -8.82 -1.43 -13.59
CA THR A 421 -7.40 -1.78 -13.69
C THR A 421 -6.85 -2.16 -12.32
N TYR A 422 -5.76 -2.90 -12.32
CA TYR A 422 -4.83 -3.03 -11.20
C TYR A 422 -3.45 -2.82 -11.77
N SER A 423 -2.66 -1.96 -11.16
CA SER A 423 -1.45 -1.42 -11.75
C SER A 423 -0.38 -1.22 -10.68
N GLU A 424 0.79 -0.73 -11.06
CA GLU A 424 1.91 -0.50 -10.16
C GLU A 424 2.34 0.96 -10.25
N VAL A 425 2.84 1.54 -9.15
CA VAL A 425 3.37 2.89 -9.10
C VAL A 425 4.56 2.98 -8.14
N ARG A 426 5.55 3.82 -8.46
CA ARG A 426 6.74 4.00 -7.61
C ARG A 426 6.53 4.95 -6.46
N SER A 427 5.58 5.88 -6.56
CA SER A 427 5.38 6.91 -5.53
C SER A 427 3.91 7.14 -5.22
N GLY A 428 3.67 7.60 -3.99
CA GLY A 428 2.34 7.96 -3.51
C GLY A 428 2.43 8.95 -2.36
N HIS A 429 1.28 9.54 -2.02
CA HIS A 429 1.13 10.52 -0.95
C HIS A 429 -0.23 10.34 -0.25
N ALA A 430 -0.66 11.32 0.56
CA ALA A 430 -1.98 11.29 1.18
C ALA A 430 -3.12 11.09 0.16
N PHE A 431 -4.20 10.46 0.59
CA PHE A 431 -5.40 10.19 -0.21
C PHE A 431 -5.21 9.21 -1.37
N ALA A 432 -4.22 8.32 -1.30
CA ALA A 432 -3.98 7.29 -2.31
C ALA A 432 -4.93 6.08 -2.20
N ALA A 433 -5.70 5.92 -1.12
CA ALA A 433 -6.51 4.74 -0.84
C ALA A 433 -7.42 4.27 -2.01
N PRO A 434 -8.11 5.16 -2.78
CA PRO A 434 -8.97 4.74 -3.89
C PRO A 434 -8.21 4.32 -5.15
N LEU A 435 -6.92 4.62 -5.25
CA LEU A 435 -6.13 4.34 -6.45
C LEU A 435 -5.76 2.86 -6.52
N PRO A 436 -6.11 2.13 -7.61
CA PRO A 436 -5.81 0.72 -7.75
C PRO A 436 -4.36 0.50 -8.23
N PHE A 437 -3.41 1.16 -7.57
CA PHE A 437 -1.98 1.12 -7.87
C PHE A 437 -1.20 0.66 -6.65
N VAL A 438 -0.41 -0.38 -6.83
CA VAL A 438 0.41 -0.98 -5.78
C VAL A 438 1.80 -0.37 -5.84
N LEU A 439 2.28 0.08 -4.69
CA LEU A 439 3.65 0.56 -4.54
C LEU A 439 4.62 -0.61 -4.61
N TYR A 440 5.74 -0.42 -5.28
CA TYR A 440 6.87 -1.33 -5.38
C TYR A 440 8.19 -0.57 -5.28
N SER A 441 9.32 -1.29 -5.13
CA SER A 441 10.64 -0.70 -4.93
C SER A 441 11.74 -1.53 -5.56
N ASP A 442 12.88 -0.91 -5.91
CA ASP A 442 14.10 -1.61 -6.26
C ASP A 442 14.89 -2.11 -5.05
N LEU A 443 14.58 -1.65 -3.86
CA LEU A 443 15.06 -2.27 -2.62
C LEU A 443 14.58 -3.73 -2.54
N TYR A 444 15.42 -4.63 -1.99
CA TYR A 444 15.14 -6.07 -2.05
C TYR A 444 15.38 -6.80 -0.73
N ASP A 445 15.45 -6.07 0.37
CA ASP A 445 15.56 -6.65 1.71
C ASP A 445 14.20 -7.22 2.17
N GLN A 446 14.18 -8.47 2.66
CA GLN A 446 12.95 -9.14 3.09
C GLN A 446 12.30 -8.47 4.30
N ARG A 447 13.10 -7.91 5.22
CA ARG A 447 12.58 -7.23 6.41
C ARG A 447 11.95 -5.89 6.03
N ASP A 448 12.57 -5.14 5.14
CA ASP A 448 12.01 -3.90 4.61
C ASP A 448 10.70 -4.16 3.86
N PHE A 449 10.62 -5.26 3.10
CA PHE A 449 9.37 -5.66 2.45
C PHE A 449 8.24 -5.93 3.45
N LEU A 450 8.50 -6.63 4.54
CA LEU A 450 7.50 -6.89 5.58
C LEU A 450 7.05 -5.60 6.27
N ARG A 451 7.99 -4.74 6.64
CA ARG A 451 7.66 -3.42 7.21
C ARG A 451 6.82 -2.59 6.26
N GLY A 452 7.11 -2.64 4.96
CA GLY A 452 6.30 -1.99 3.93
C GLY A 452 4.86 -2.48 3.92
N VAL A 453 4.63 -3.80 3.93
CA VAL A 453 3.28 -4.39 4.02
C VAL A 453 2.52 -3.92 5.26
N ILE A 454 3.22 -3.87 6.40
CA ILE A 454 2.63 -3.51 7.69
C ILE A 454 2.34 -2.00 7.77
N ASN A 455 3.31 -1.16 7.38
CA ASN A 455 3.19 0.30 7.49
C ASN A 455 2.22 0.91 6.48
N SER A 456 2.13 0.37 5.25
CA SER A 456 1.21 0.88 4.23
C SER A 456 -0.24 0.87 4.68
N GLY A 457 -0.64 -0.12 5.48
CA GLY A 457 -1.99 -0.25 6.04
C GLY A 457 -2.40 0.89 6.98
N PHE A 458 -1.48 1.61 7.61
CA PHE A 458 -1.84 2.77 8.45
C PHE A 458 -2.31 3.98 7.64
N SER A 459 -1.87 4.13 6.40
CA SER A 459 -2.00 5.36 5.62
C SER A 459 -2.76 5.21 4.31
N GLY A 460 -3.52 4.12 4.15
CA GLY A 460 -4.34 3.89 2.96
C GLY A 460 -3.53 3.67 1.70
N GLN A 461 -2.37 3.03 1.80
CA GLN A 461 -1.55 2.67 0.66
C GLN A 461 -1.53 1.15 0.44
N LEU A 462 -1.29 0.72 -0.77
CA LEU A 462 -1.05 -0.67 -1.12
C LEU A 462 0.44 -0.84 -1.40
N TRP A 463 1.05 -1.83 -0.78
CA TRP A 463 2.44 -2.19 -0.99
C TRP A 463 2.57 -3.69 -1.21
N SER A 464 3.44 -4.09 -2.13
CA SER A 464 3.74 -5.49 -2.36
C SER A 464 5.24 -5.74 -2.41
N PRO A 465 5.73 -6.79 -1.74
CA PRO A 465 7.03 -7.36 -2.04
C PRO A 465 7.02 -7.97 -3.45
N GLU A 466 8.21 -8.30 -3.95
CA GLU A 466 8.35 -8.93 -5.26
C GLU A 466 9.41 -10.04 -5.23
N VAL A 467 9.38 -10.92 -6.23
CA VAL A 467 10.40 -11.92 -6.48
C VAL A 467 11.16 -11.54 -7.74
N ARG A 468 12.48 -11.35 -7.59
CA ARG A 468 13.42 -11.16 -8.71
C ARG A 468 14.37 -12.36 -8.82
N GLN A 469 15.65 -12.12 -9.00
CA GLN A 469 16.69 -13.14 -8.83
C GLN A 469 16.84 -13.51 -7.35
N CYS A 470 17.16 -14.76 -7.06
CA CYS A 470 17.29 -15.28 -5.71
C CYS A 470 18.67 -15.90 -5.49
N ALA A 471 19.07 -16.04 -4.24
CA ALA A 471 20.38 -16.60 -3.87
C ALA A 471 20.36 -18.12 -3.72
N SER A 472 19.19 -18.71 -3.50
CA SER A 472 19.01 -20.16 -3.29
C SER A 472 17.56 -20.59 -3.54
N GLU A 473 17.31 -21.90 -3.55
CA GLU A 473 15.95 -22.47 -3.57
C GLU A 473 15.12 -21.99 -2.38
N GLU A 474 15.75 -21.94 -1.20
CA GLU A 474 15.10 -21.43 0.00
C GLU A 474 14.70 -19.96 -0.18
N ASP A 475 15.62 -19.10 -0.63
CA ASP A 475 15.33 -17.67 -0.84
C ASP A 475 14.16 -17.48 -1.82
N LEU A 476 14.14 -18.24 -2.91
CA LEU A 476 13.03 -18.22 -3.87
C LEU A 476 11.70 -18.58 -3.22
N ILE A 477 11.62 -19.73 -2.54
CA ILE A 477 10.35 -20.21 -1.97
C ILE A 477 9.89 -19.28 -0.83
N ARG A 478 10.78 -18.80 0.05
CA ARG A 478 10.41 -17.86 1.13
C ARG A 478 9.88 -16.53 0.57
N ARG A 479 10.48 -16.02 -0.50
CA ARG A 479 9.98 -14.80 -1.18
C ARG A 479 8.65 -15.05 -1.87
N LEU A 480 8.46 -16.19 -2.54
CA LEU A 480 7.16 -16.58 -3.13
C LEU A 480 6.07 -16.68 -2.06
N GLN A 481 6.35 -17.31 -0.91
CA GLN A 481 5.42 -17.37 0.22
C GLN A 481 5.02 -15.97 0.71
N MET A 482 5.95 -15.01 0.71
CA MET A 482 5.68 -13.63 1.10
C MET A 482 4.79 -12.90 0.09
N VAL A 483 5.08 -12.99 -1.21
CA VAL A 483 4.31 -12.26 -2.22
C VAL A 483 2.90 -12.79 -2.39
N VAL A 484 2.66 -14.10 -2.28
CA VAL A 484 1.31 -14.67 -2.42
C VAL A 484 0.36 -14.28 -1.28
N LEU A 485 0.90 -13.86 -0.14
CA LEU A 485 0.16 -13.40 1.04
C LEU A 485 0.16 -11.86 1.17
N SER A 486 0.36 -11.13 0.10
CA SER A 486 0.40 -9.66 0.03
C SER A 486 -0.70 -9.11 -0.89
N PRO A 487 -0.89 -7.78 -0.99
CA PRO A 487 -1.89 -7.19 -1.88
C PRO A 487 -1.76 -7.61 -3.34
N GLN A 488 -0.53 -7.75 -3.87
CA GLN A 488 -0.25 -8.20 -5.23
C GLN A 488 0.78 -9.34 -5.21
N ALA A 489 0.59 -10.37 -6.02
CA ALA A 489 1.53 -11.49 -6.11
C ALA A 489 2.43 -11.32 -7.35
N LEU A 490 3.57 -10.62 -7.17
CA LEU A 490 4.45 -10.18 -8.24
C LEU A 490 5.74 -10.99 -8.35
N ILE A 491 5.95 -11.59 -9.52
CA ILE A 491 7.23 -12.16 -9.96
C ILE A 491 7.82 -11.19 -10.99
N ASN A 492 8.87 -10.47 -10.59
CA ASN A 492 9.50 -9.44 -11.41
C ASN A 492 10.80 -9.97 -12.05
N ALA A 493 10.65 -10.85 -13.05
CA ALA A 493 11.76 -11.54 -13.72
C ALA A 493 12.42 -10.71 -14.85
N TRP A 494 12.32 -9.38 -14.82
CA TRP A 494 12.80 -8.50 -15.90
C TRP A 494 14.29 -8.62 -16.21
N MET A 495 15.10 -9.12 -15.28
CA MET A 495 16.55 -9.28 -15.44
C MET A 495 16.97 -10.63 -16.01
N VAL A 496 16.07 -11.61 -16.11
CA VAL A 496 16.40 -13.00 -16.46
C VAL A 496 15.39 -13.57 -17.48
N PRO A 497 15.86 -14.28 -18.54
CA PRO A 497 14.99 -14.81 -19.58
C PRO A 497 14.21 -16.05 -19.16
N MET A 498 14.71 -16.86 -18.23
CA MET A 498 14.01 -18.04 -17.74
C MET A 498 13.34 -17.76 -16.39
N PRO A 499 12.21 -18.43 -16.10
CA PRO A 499 11.57 -18.34 -14.78
C PRO A 499 12.56 -18.69 -13.65
N PRO A 500 12.54 -17.95 -12.51
CA PRO A 500 13.52 -18.12 -11.44
C PRO A 500 13.51 -19.53 -10.79
N TRP A 501 12.41 -20.27 -10.87
CA TRP A 501 12.35 -21.67 -10.41
C TRP A 501 13.06 -22.67 -11.31
N ARG A 502 13.49 -22.30 -12.52
CA ARG A 502 14.33 -23.13 -13.39
C ARG A 502 15.80 -22.84 -13.24
N GLN A 503 16.12 -21.58 -12.97
CA GLN A 503 17.44 -21.11 -12.63
C GLN A 503 17.35 -19.78 -11.89
N PHE A 504 17.62 -19.77 -10.60
CA PHE A 504 17.60 -18.56 -9.79
C PHE A 504 18.89 -17.74 -9.88
N ASP A 505 20.01 -18.34 -10.21
CA ASP A 505 21.25 -17.61 -10.46
C ASP A 505 21.15 -16.82 -11.75
N GLY A 506 21.26 -15.48 -11.65
CA GLY A 506 21.03 -14.59 -12.78
C GLY A 506 22.04 -14.72 -13.92
N GLU A 507 23.29 -15.14 -13.68
CA GLU A 507 24.29 -15.34 -14.72
C GLU A 507 24.04 -16.62 -15.50
N LYS A 508 23.82 -17.73 -14.81
CA LYS A 508 23.48 -19.02 -15.40
C LYS A 508 22.14 -18.97 -16.13
N ASN A 509 21.17 -18.26 -15.57
CA ASN A 509 19.87 -18.04 -16.20
C ASN A 509 20.02 -17.37 -17.57
N ARG A 510 20.81 -16.26 -17.63
CA ARG A 510 21.11 -15.58 -18.91
C ARG A 510 21.94 -16.40 -19.87
N ALA A 511 22.71 -17.37 -19.37
CA ALA A 511 23.46 -18.33 -20.19
C ALA A 511 22.57 -19.50 -20.72
N GLY A 512 21.29 -19.56 -20.27
CA GLY A 512 20.37 -20.62 -20.66
C GLY A 512 20.61 -21.96 -19.94
N GLU A 513 21.32 -21.94 -18.80
CA GLU A 513 21.65 -23.13 -18.02
C GLU A 513 20.49 -23.47 -17.08
N LEU A 514 19.90 -24.65 -17.22
CA LEU A 514 18.95 -25.18 -16.26
C LEU A 514 19.70 -25.69 -15.02
N MET A 515 19.13 -25.47 -13.83
CA MET A 515 19.73 -26.05 -12.64
C MET A 515 19.29 -27.50 -12.45
N PRO A 516 20.16 -28.37 -11.86
CA PRO A 516 19.77 -29.73 -11.52
C PRO A 516 18.57 -29.76 -10.58
N GLY A 517 17.56 -30.56 -10.88
CA GLY A 517 16.37 -30.71 -10.03
C GLY A 517 15.33 -29.56 -10.15
N TRP A 518 15.45 -28.71 -11.15
CA TRP A 518 14.54 -27.58 -11.35
C TRP A 518 13.05 -27.99 -11.43
N GLU A 519 12.75 -29.19 -11.91
CA GLU A 519 11.37 -29.70 -11.99
C GLU A 519 10.72 -29.83 -10.60
N ALA A 520 11.51 -30.25 -9.60
CA ALA A 520 11.03 -30.32 -8.23
C ALA A 520 10.77 -28.92 -7.65
N LEU A 521 11.68 -27.98 -7.91
CA LEU A 521 11.52 -26.59 -7.47
C LEU A 521 10.35 -25.90 -8.20
N GLU A 522 10.16 -26.16 -9.50
CA GLU A 522 8.99 -25.69 -10.24
C GLU A 522 7.68 -26.22 -9.61
N GLY A 523 7.67 -27.48 -9.17
CA GLY A 523 6.52 -28.07 -8.45
C GLY A 523 6.24 -27.37 -7.13
N GLN A 524 7.28 -27.06 -6.35
CA GLN A 524 7.15 -26.33 -5.09
C GLN A 524 6.69 -24.88 -5.32
N ALA A 525 7.28 -24.18 -6.29
CA ALA A 525 6.87 -22.82 -6.67
C ALA A 525 5.39 -22.80 -7.10
N ARG A 526 4.96 -23.80 -7.91
CA ARG A 526 3.56 -23.94 -8.33
C ARG A 526 2.62 -24.08 -7.14
N ALA A 527 2.94 -24.93 -6.16
CA ALA A 527 2.12 -25.11 -4.97
C ALA A 527 1.96 -23.81 -4.19
N VAL A 528 3.02 -22.97 -4.09
CA VAL A 528 2.94 -21.65 -3.44
C VAL A 528 2.05 -20.69 -4.25
N LEU A 529 2.16 -20.68 -5.59
CA LEU A 529 1.32 -19.83 -6.44
C LEU A 529 -0.15 -20.28 -6.44
N GLU A 530 -0.40 -21.59 -6.39
CA GLU A 530 -1.73 -22.17 -6.27
C GLU A 530 -2.42 -21.76 -4.96
N LEU A 531 -1.69 -21.58 -3.85
CA LEU A 531 -2.24 -21.05 -2.61
C LEU A 531 -2.83 -19.64 -2.82
N ARG A 532 -2.17 -18.78 -3.58
CA ARG A 532 -2.73 -17.47 -3.94
C ARG A 532 -4.04 -17.61 -4.68
N MET A 533 -4.10 -18.50 -5.68
CA MET A 533 -5.29 -18.72 -6.48
C MET A 533 -6.46 -19.25 -5.63
N GLN A 534 -6.17 -20.10 -4.63
CA GLN A 534 -7.16 -20.59 -3.67
C GLN A 534 -7.72 -19.46 -2.79
N LEU A 535 -6.89 -18.46 -2.46
CA LEU A 535 -7.26 -17.34 -1.59
C LEU A 535 -7.93 -16.17 -2.33
N VAL A 536 -8.04 -16.17 -3.66
CA VAL A 536 -8.62 -15.04 -4.41
C VAL A 536 -10.01 -14.63 -3.91
N PRO A 537 -10.99 -15.52 -3.63
CA PRO A 537 -12.29 -15.12 -3.11
C PRO A 537 -12.22 -14.45 -1.72
N TYR A 538 -11.35 -14.93 -0.85
CA TYR A 538 -11.08 -14.33 0.46
C TYR A 538 -10.46 -12.93 0.34
N LEU A 539 -9.45 -12.79 -0.53
CA LEU A 539 -8.78 -11.52 -0.78
C LEU A 539 -9.72 -10.51 -1.43
N TYR A 540 -10.52 -10.95 -2.41
CA TYR A 540 -11.49 -10.07 -3.06
C TYR A 540 -12.52 -9.52 -2.07
N SER A 541 -13.02 -10.36 -1.17
CA SER A 541 -13.90 -9.93 -0.07
C SER A 541 -13.20 -8.96 0.90
N SER A 542 -11.90 -9.15 1.13
CA SER A 542 -11.09 -8.24 1.96
C SER A 542 -10.87 -6.87 1.28
N PHE A 543 -10.66 -6.84 -0.04
CA PHE A 543 -10.59 -5.60 -0.81
C PHE A 543 -11.95 -4.89 -0.88
N ALA A 544 -13.06 -5.64 -0.96
CA ALA A 544 -14.39 -5.05 -0.84
C ALA A 544 -14.62 -4.41 0.54
N GLN A 545 -14.16 -5.04 1.63
CA GLN A 545 -14.17 -4.41 2.96
C GLN A 545 -13.28 -3.15 3.01
N TYR A 546 -12.15 -3.16 2.32
CA TYR A 546 -11.30 -1.97 2.19
C TYR A 546 -12.04 -0.84 1.47
N HIS A 547 -12.74 -1.15 0.39
CA HIS A 547 -13.52 -0.17 -0.36
C HIS A 547 -14.70 0.40 0.45
N PHE A 548 -15.58 -0.47 0.95
CA PHE A 548 -16.83 -0.05 1.58
C PHE A 548 -16.69 0.35 3.04
N CYS A 549 -15.70 -0.19 3.75
CA CYS A 549 -15.53 0.02 5.19
C CYS A 549 -14.21 0.72 5.56
N GLY A 550 -13.31 0.94 4.60
CA GLY A 550 -11.99 1.51 4.84
C GLY A 550 -11.02 0.60 5.59
N THR A 551 -11.34 -0.68 5.80
CA THR A 551 -10.50 -1.62 6.56
C THR A 551 -9.31 -2.07 5.72
N PRO A 552 -8.04 -1.79 6.11
CA PRO A 552 -6.87 -2.18 5.33
C PRO A 552 -6.80 -3.69 5.10
N VAL A 553 -6.42 -4.10 3.88
CA VAL A 553 -6.28 -5.52 3.50
C VAL A 553 -5.17 -6.20 4.29
N CYS A 554 -4.03 -5.52 4.44
CA CYS A 554 -2.94 -5.92 5.34
C CYS A 554 -2.82 -4.87 6.44
N ARG A 555 -2.64 -5.31 7.69
CA ARG A 555 -2.54 -4.37 8.82
C ARG A 555 -1.65 -4.87 9.95
N ALA A 556 -1.04 -3.92 10.65
CA ALA A 556 -0.27 -4.17 11.85
C ALA A 556 -1.15 -4.75 12.97
N LEU A 557 -0.57 -5.60 13.82
CA LEU A 557 -1.29 -6.20 14.96
C LEU A 557 -1.80 -5.14 15.95
N VAL A 558 -1.05 -4.06 16.12
CA VAL A 558 -1.40 -2.95 17.01
C VAL A 558 -2.71 -2.23 16.61
N LEU A 559 -3.12 -2.31 15.33
CA LEU A 559 -4.41 -1.74 14.90
C LEU A 559 -5.62 -2.48 15.49
N ASP A 560 -5.50 -3.78 15.67
CA ASP A 560 -6.58 -4.62 16.22
C ASP A 560 -6.64 -4.57 17.75
N ASP A 561 -5.48 -4.44 18.43
CA ASP A 561 -5.40 -4.36 19.90
C ASP A 561 -4.17 -3.52 20.32
N PRO A 562 -4.33 -2.19 20.45
CA PRO A 562 -3.26 -1.29 20.86
C PRO A 562 -2.88 -1.41 22.34
N ASP A 563 -3.74 -2.00 23.18
CA ASP A 563 -3.49 -2.20 24.62
C ASP A 563 -2.58 -3.40 24.90
N ASP A 564 -2.35 -4.23 23.90
CA ASP A 564 -1.37 -5.30 23.98
C ASP A 564 0.02 -4.77 23.60
N LEU A 565 0.87 -4.54 24.60
CA LEU A 565 2.21 -3.96 24.41
C LEU A 565 3.10 -4.77 23.45
N ALA A 566 2.87 -6.09 23.32
CA ALA A 566 3.61 -6.90 22.37
C ALA A 566 3.30 -6.49 20.92
N ASN A 567 2.03 -6.23 20.60
CA ASN A 567 1.59 -5.83 19.27
C ASN A 567 2.29 -4.55 18.76
N GLY A 568 2.58 -3.62 19.66
CA GLY A 568 3.20 -2.33 19.32
C GLY A 568 4.65 -2.43 18.83
N MET A 569 5.31 -3.56 19.05
CA MET A 569 6.72 -3.76 18.68
C MET A 569 6.92 -4.76 17.53
N ILE A 570 5.85 -5.42 17.09
CA ILE A 570 5.93 -6.46 16.05
C ILE A 570 5.86 -5.83 14.67
N ASP A 571 6.97 -5.87 13.95
CA ASP A 571 7.15 -5.28 12.61
C ASP A 571 7.46 -6.34 11.53
N ASP A 572 7.16 -7.61 11.82
CA ASP A 572 7.42 -8.75 10.94
C ASP A 572 6.27 -9.78 10.90
N GLN A 573 5.10 -9.39 11.40
CA GLN A 573 3.85 -10.13 11.33
C GLN A 573 2.71 -9.15 11.03
N TYR A 574 1.68 -9.61 10.34
CA TYR A 574 0.52 -8.80 9.99
C TYR A 574 -0.75 -9.64 9.91
N VAL A 575 -1.88 -8.97 9.98
CA VAL A 575 -3.18 -9.57 9.71
C VAL A 575 -3.53 -9.34 8.25
N LEU A 576 -3.82 -10.41 7.49
CA LEU A 576 -4.30 -10.38 6.13
C LEU A 576 -5.81 -10.65 6.10
N GLY A 577 -6.59 -9.67 5.64
CA GLY A 577 -8.04 -9.73 5.71
C GLY A 577 -8.55 -9.86 7.15
N PRO A 578 -9.75 -10.43 7.37
CA PRO A 578 -10.32 -10.49 8.72
C PRO A 578 -9.74 -11.60 9.61
N HIS A 579 -9.15 -12.68 9.06
CA HIS A 579 -8.96 -13.90 9.83
C HIS A 579 -7.54 -14.50 9.81
N LEU A 580 -6.65 -14.07 8.91
CA LEU A 580 -5.34 -14.67 8.76
C LEU A 580 -4.25 -13.85 9.46
N LEU A 581 -3.52 -14.46 10.37
CA LEU A 581 -2.25 -13.95 10.91
C LEU A 581 -1.11 -14.54 10.09
N VAL A 582 -0.29 -13.70 9.49
CA VAL A 582 0.82 -14.07 8.62
C VAL A 582 2.14 -13.67 9.28
N ALA A 583 3.03 -14.64 9.48
CA ALA A 583 4.35 -14.42 10.08
C ALA A 583 5.46 -15.04 9.19
N PRO A 584 5.84 -14.40 8.06
CA PRO A 584 6.74 -15.00 7.09
C PRO A 584 8.08 -15.44 7.69
N ILE A 585 8.59 -16.57 7.20
CA ILE A 585 9.95 -17.03 7.48
C ILE A 585 10.89 -16.35 6.50
N MET A 586 11.96 -15.74 6.99
CA MET A 586 13.00 -15.18 6.16
C MET A 586 14.04 -16.23 5.79
N THR A 587 14.73 -16.02 4.69
CA THR A 587 15.83 -16.87 4.23
C THR A 587 16.85 -17.11 5.35
N GLY A 588 17.22 -18.38 5.56
CA GLY A 588 18.17 -18.80 6.59
C GLY A 588 17.57 -19.02 7.99
N GLN A 589 16.27 -18.83 8.18
CA GLN A 589 15.59 -19.13 9.43
C GLN A 589 15.07 -20.56 9.46
N THR A 590 15.50 -21.35 10.46
CA THR A 590 14.98 -22.70 10.74
C THR A 590 13.88 -22.72 11.80
N THR A 591 13.77 -21.64 12.55
CA THR A 591 12.70 -21.37 13.53
C THR A 591 12.19 -19.94 13.35
N ARG A 592 10.90 -19.74 13.62
CA ARG A 592 10.25 -18.42 13.57
C ARG A 592 9.51 -18.18 14.88
N ARG A 593 9.94 -17.18 15.62
CA ARG A 593 9.23 -16.74 16.81
C ARG A 593 8.00 -15.93 16.42
N VAL A 594 6.81 -16.41 16.75
CA VAL A 594 5.52 -15.83 16.38
C VAL A 594 4.76 -15.40 17.62
N TYR A 595 4.23 -14.20 17.62
CA TYR A 595 3.28 -13.75 18.62
C TYR A 595 1.85 -14.03 18.13
N LEU A 596 1.07 -14.72 18.93
CA LEU A 596 -0.35 -14.96 18.69
C LEU A 596 -1.15 -13.95 19.52
N PRO A 597 -1.82 -12.95 18.87
CA PRO A 597 -2.54 -11.90 19.57
C PRO A 597 -3.61 -12.44 20.54
N ARG A 598 -3.78 -11.77 21.67
CA ARG A 598 -4.77 -12.12 22.70
C ARG A 598 -6.21 -11.98 22.20
N GLY A 599 -7.16 -12.51 23.00
CA GLY A 599 -8.61 -12.38 22.72
C GLY A 599 -9.19 -13.42 21.77
N ASN A 600 -8.34 -14.24 21.13
CA ASN A 600 -8.74 -15.34 20.26
C ASN A 600 -7.78 -16.52 20.46
N ALA A 601 -8.21 -17.73 20.15
CA ALA A 601 -7.29 -18.82 19.84
C ALA A 601 -6.97 -18.80 18.32
N TRP A 602 -5.88 -19.43 17.98
CA TRP A 602 -5.33 -19.46 16.63
C TRP A 602 -5.05 -20.91 16.21
N ILE A 603 -5.40 -21.25 15.00
CA ILE A 603 -5.19 -22.58 14.46
C ILE A 603 -4.23 -22.49 13.27
N LEU A 604 -3.16 -23.27 13.30
CA LEU A 604 -2.19 -23.30 12.21
C LEU A 604 -2.87 -23.74 10.91
N PHE A 605 -2.71 -22.93 9.86
CA PHE A 605 -3.16 -23.32 8.52
C PHE A 605 -2.35 -24.53 8.05
N SER A 606 -3.04 -25.58 7.66
CA SER A 606 -2.42 -26.82 7.16
C SER A 606 -3.27 -27.39 6.02
N ASN A 607 -2.60 -27.85 4.98
CA ASN A 607 -3.23 -28.56 3.88
C ASN A 607 -2.26 -29.60 3.30
N LYS A 608 -2.57 -30.16 2.15
CA LYS A 608 -1.73 -31.18 1.48
C LYS A 608 -0.32 -30.69 1.10
N ASP A 609 -0.13 -29.38 0.92
CA ASP A 609 1.13 -28.77 0.45
C ASP A 609 1.90 -28.07 1.55
N PHE A 610 1.22 -27.57 2.58
CA PHE A 610 1.82 -26.76 3.67
C PHE A 610 1.54 -27.35 5.04
N ASN A 611 2.56 -27.28 5.93
CA ASN A 611 2.50 -27.71 7.32
C ASN A 611 2.00 -29.15 7.54
N THR A 612 2.21 -30.02 6.54
CA THR A 612 1.69 -31.39 6.52
C THR A 612 2.10 -32.23 7.73
N SER A 613 3.32 -32.03 8.22
CA SER A 613 3.86 -32.74 9.39
C SER A 613 3.33 -32.24 10.74
N GLN A 614 2.86 -30.99 10.80
CA GLN A 614 2.38 -30.38 12.03
C GLN A 614 0.84 -30.47 12.15
N GLY A 615 0.13 -30.49 11.02
CA GLY A 615 -1.32 -30.46 10.99
C GLY A 615 -1.92 -29.14 11.50
N ALA A 616 -3.22 -29.10 11.67
CA ALA A 616 -3.96 -27.93 12.16
C ALA A 616 -3.88 -27.80 13.69
N MET A 617 -2.71 -27.45 14.22
CA MET A 617 -2.50 -27.29 15.65
C MET A 617 -3.19 -26.02 16.16
N ARG A 618 -3.89 -26.14 17.31
CA ARG A 618 -4.55 -25.04 17.99
C ARG A 618 -3.64 -24.47 19.09
N TYR A 619 -3.59 -23.15 19.17
CA TYR A 619 -2.84 -22.39 20.18
C TYR A 619 -3.74 -21.35 20.84
N GLU A 620 -3.55 -21.10 22.14
CA GLU A 620 -4.18 -19.97 22.80
C GLU A 620 -3.52 -18.66 22.36
N GLY A 621 -4.29 -17.56 22.35
CA GLY A 621 -3.74 -16.24 22.10
C GLY A 621 -3.04 -15.63 23.32
N GLY A 622 -2.38 -14.47 23.12
CA GLY A 622 -1.63 -13.77 24.17
C GLY A 622 -0.27 -14.39 24.47
N GLN A 623 0.33 -15.13 23.55
CA GLN A 623 1.60 -15.81 23.79
C GLN A 623 2.55 -15.79 22.59
N TRP A 624 3.82 -15.97 22.88
CA TRP A 624 4.84 -16.26 21.88
C TRP A 624 4.99 -17.76 21.70
N ILE A 625 5.14 -18.19 20.47
CA ILE A 625 5.49 -19.58 20.12
C ILE A 625 6.74 -19.58 19.24
N ASP A 626 7.53 -20.65 19.35
CA ASP A 626 8.62 -20.92 18.41
C ASP A 626 8.10 -21.93 17.37
N PHE A 627 7.90 -21.43 16.15
CA PHE A 627 7.43 -22.23 15.03
C PHE A 627 8.61 -22.86 14.32
N GLU A 628 8.67 -24.19 14.32
CA GLU A 628 9.71 -24.93 13.62
C GLU A 628 9.48 -24.95 12.12
N ALA A 629 10.53 -24.71 11.35
CA ALA A 629 10.50 -24.68 9.89
C ALA A 629 11.39 -25.81 9.30
N PRO A 630 10.97 -27.08 9.40
CA PRO A 630 11.81 -28.22 9.01
C PRO A 630 12.01 -28.34 7.49
N GLY A 631 11.28 -27.58 6.68
CA GLY A 631 11.36 -27.63 5.22
C GLY A 631 10.72 -26.40 4.57
N LEU A 632 10.80 -26.35 3.23
CA LEU A 632 10.29 -25.21 2.45
C LEU A 632 8.76 -25.14 2.41
N ASN A 633 8.07 -26.19 2.78
CA ASN A 633 6.61 -26.23 2.93
C ASN A 633 6.12 -25.71 4.30
N ALA A 634 7.01 -25.33 5.20
CA ALA A 634 6.65 -24.66 6.45
C ALA A 634 6.14 -23.24 6.15
N LEU A 635 4.93 -22.95 6.59
CA LEU A 635 4.22 -21.69 6.32
C LEU A 635 3.48 -21.24 7.59
N PRO A 636 4.04 -20.32 8.40
CA PRO A 636 3.41 -19.86 9.63
C PRO A 636 2.30 -18.84 9.30
N VAL A 637 1.18 -19.39 8.88
CA VAL A 637 -0.11 -18.72 8.72
C VAL A 637 -1.07 -19.33 9.74
N PHE A 638 -1.68 -18.48 10.55
CA PHE A 638 -2.63 -18.91 11.58
C PHE A 638 -4.00 -18.33 11.28
N VAL A 639 -5.00 -19.15 11.40
CA VAL A 639 -6.40 -18.78 11.21
C VAL A 639 -7.03 -18.55 12.57
N ARG A 640 -7.76 -17.44 12.72
CA ARG A 640 -8.52 -17.14 13.93
C ARG A 640 -9.55 -18.23 14.20
N GLU A 641 -9.62 -18.75 15.42
CA GLU A 641 -10.64 -19.74 15.78
C GLU A 641 -12.07 -19.20 15.65
N ASN A 642 -13.01 -20.07 15.39
CA ASN A 642 -14.43 -19.77 15.14
C ASN A 642 -14.65 -18.85 13.94
N THR A 643 -13.96 -19.16 12.84
CA THR A 643 -14.09 -18.44 11.56
C THR A 643 -14.25 -19.40 10.40
N LEU A 644 -14.71 -18.85 9.27
CA LEU A 644 -14.80 -19.54 7.99
C LEU A 644 -13.72 -19.01 7.04
N LEU A 645 -12.97 -19.91 6.42
CA LEU A 645 -12.03 -19.58 5.38
C LEU A 645 -12.50 -20.19 4.05
N PRO A 646 -12.99 -19.38 3.10
CA PRO A 646 -13.33 -19.87 1.78
C PRO A 646 -12.06 -20.11 0.95
N LEU A 647 -11.84 -21.33 0.50
CA LEU A 647 -10.76 -21.71 -0.40
C LEU A 647 -11.32 -22.19 -1.71
N ALA A 648 -10.85 -21.61 -2.82
CA ALA A 648 -11.21 -22.07 -4.16
C ALA A 648 -10.37 -23.29 -4.58
N GLU A 649 -10.86 -24.06 -5.56
CA GLU A 649 -9.96 -24.88 -6.37
C GLU A 649 -8.94 -23.97 -7.06
N ALA A 650 -7.66 -24.36 -7.07
CA ALA A 650 -6.62 -23.58 -7.72
C ALA A 650 -6.84 -23.52 -9.23
N LEU A 651 -7.01 -22.33 -9.77
CA LEU A 651 -7.17 -22.08 -11.19
C LEU A 651 -5.80 -21.76 -11.83
N PRO A 652 -5.58 -22.11 -13.11
CA PRO A 652 -4.36 -21.73 -13.84
C PRO A 652 -4.33 -20.21 -14.13
N PHE A 653 -5.45 -19.56 -14.08
CA PHE A 653 -5.68 -18.11 -14.16
C PHE A 653 -7.07 -17.78 -13.61
N VAL A 654 -7.26 -16.57 -13.12
CA VAL A 654 -8.57 -16.02 -12.73
C VAL A 654 -9.33 -15.57 -14.00
N GLY A 655 -8.67 -14.77 -14.83
CA GLY A 655 -9.26 -14.21 -16.05
C GLY A 655 -10.41 -13.25 -15.77
N ARG A 656 -11.16 -12.90 -16.83
CA ARG A 656 -12.28 -11.94 -16.74
C ARG A 656 -13.61 -12.55 -16.31
N GLU A 657 -13.77 -13.86 -16.47
CA GLU A 657 -15.03 -14.56 -16.17
C GLU A 657 -14.79 -15.82 -15.28
N PRO A 658 -14.18 -15.65 -14.09
CA PRO A 658 -13.89 -16.81 -13.25
C PRO A 658 -15.15 -17.43 -12.67
N ARG A 659 -15.07 -18.73 -12.38
CA ARG A 659 -16.02 -19.50 -11.57
C ARG A 659 -15.24 -20.22 -10.50
N PHE A 660 -15.51 -19.89 -9.25
CA PHE A 660 -14.79 -20.46 -8.13
C PHE A 660 -15.60 -21.57 -7.47
N LYS A 661 -15.07 -22.78 -7.48
CA LYS A 661 -15.58 -23.87 -6.65
C LYS A 661 -14.94 -23.78 -5.29
N LEU A 662 -15.76 -23.57 -4.26
CA LEU A 662 -15.32 -23.26 -2.91
C LEU A 662 -15.51 -24.42 -1.96
N THR A 663 -14.45 -24.82 -1.28
CA THR A 663 -14.51 -25.55 -0.01
C THR A 663 -14.41 -24.55 1.14
N ILE A 664 -15.39 -24.54 2.05
CA ILE A 664 -15.39 -23.66 3.19
C ILE A 664 -14.74 -24.36 4.37
N GLN A 665 -13.53 -23.98 4.71
CA GLN A 665 -12.86 -24.50 5.91
C GLN A 665 -13.43 -23.84 7.16
N VAL A 666 -13.84 -24.67 8.12
CA VAL A 666 -14.41 -24.27 9.41
C VAL A 666 -13.33 -24.45 10.47
N TYR A 667 -12.87 -23.35 11.05
CA TYR A 667 -11.88 -23.38 12.10
C TYR A 667 -12.54 -23.21 13.46
N GLY A 668 -12.56 -24.28 14.27
CA GLY A 668 -13.21 -24.33 15.58
C GLY A 668 -14.62 -24.90 15.58
N ASN A 669 -15.22 -24.98 16.75
CA ASN A 669 -16.50 -25.67 16.99
C ASN A 669 -17.67 -24.74 17.34
N ALA A 670 -17.44 -23.44 17.51
CA ALA A 670 -18.49 -22.46 17.79
C ALA A 670 -19.10 -21.91 16.50
N PRO A 671 -20.23 -21.22 16.56
CA PRO A 671 -20.83 -20.53 15.42
C PRO A 671 -19.85 -19.61 14.72
N ALA A 672 -19.78 -19.70 13.38
CA ALA A 672 -18.87 -18.92 12.54
C ALA A 672 -19.60 -18.33 11.33
N ASP A 673 -19.24 -17.11 10.98
CA ASP A 673 -19.84 -16.37 9.86
C ASP A 673 -18.75 -15.75 8.99
N PHE A 674 -19.03 -15.65 7.66
CA PHE A 674 -18.19 -14.93 6.70
C PHE A 674 -19.05 -14.32 5.61
N LYS A 675 -18.60 -13.24 4.98
CA LYS A 675 -19.30 -12.62 3.85
C LYS A 675 -18.41 -12.62 2.62
N LEU A 676 -18.80 -13.34 1.58
CA LEU A 676 -18.19 -13.28 0.26
C LEU A 676 -18.79 -12.12 -0.54
N TYR A 677 -17.93 -11.31 -1.11
CA TYR A 677 -18.35 -10.22 -1.99
C TYR A 677 -18.58 -10.72 -3.42
N CYS A 678 -19.67 -10.29 -4.03
CA CYS A 678 -20.10 -10.71 -5.36
C CYS A 678 -20.48 -9.51 -6.21
N ASP A 679 -19.73 -9.24 -7.27
CA ASP A 679 -20.03 -8.33 -8.38
C ASP A 679 -19.65 -8.97 -9.72
N ASP A 680 -19.47 -8.19 -10.78
CA ASP A 680 -19.01 -8.71 -12.09
C ASP A 680 -17.49 -8.98 -12.15
N GLY A 681 -16.72 -8.49 -11.18
CA GLY A 681 -15.27 -8.62 -11.13
C GLY A 681 -14.49 -7.70 -12.07
N LEU A 682 -15.14 -6.83 -12.84
CA LEU A 682 -14.53 -6.09 -13.95
C LEU A 682 -14.88 -4.60 -14.00
N SER A 683 -16.17 -4.26 -13.83
CA SER A 683 -16.66 -2.89 -14.04
C SER A 683 -16.70 -2.07 -12.74
N TYR A 684 -16.96 -0.76 -12.87
CA TYR A 684 -17.27 0.12 -11.74
C TYR A 684 -18.77 0.18 -11.42
N ASP A 685 -19.60 -0.67 -12.01
CA ASP A 685 -21.06 -0.68 -11.79
C ASP A 685 -21.45 -0.91 -10.33
N PHE A 686 -20.58 -1.53 -9.54
CA PHE A 686 -20.78 -1.70 -8.10
C PHE A 686 -20.89 -0.36 -7.34
N GLU A 687 -20.28 0.72 -7.83
CA GLU A 687 -20.37 2.07 -7.24
C GLU A 687 -21.80 2.64 -7.30
N ASN A 688 -22.61 2.20 -8.25
CA ASN A 688 -24.00 2.61 -8.39
C ASN A 688 -24.94 1.95 -7.36
N GLY A 689 -24.42 1.14 -6.45
CA GLY A 689 -25.15 0.49 -5.38
C GLY A 689 -26.10 -0.63 -5.81
N ALA A 690 -26.24 -0.87 -7.13
CA ALA A 690 -27.18 -1.85 -7.69
C ALA A 690 -26.52 -3.15 -8.16
N SER A 691 -25.22 -3.12 -8.46
CA SER A 691 -24.53 -4.19 -9.18
C SER A 691 -23.54 -4.97 -8.31
N TYR A 692 -23.90 -5.21 -7.05
CA TYR A 692 -23.18 -6.11 -6.16
C TYR A 692 -24.10 -6.71 -5.09
N ASN A 693 -23.63 -7.79 -4.46
CA ASN A 693 -24.22 -8.35 -3.26
C ASN A 693 -23.14 -9.01 -2.39
N TRP A 694 -23.51 -9.44 -1.21
CA TRP A 694 -22.69 -10.26 -0.34
C TRP A 694 -23.38 -11.60 -0.12
N LEU A 695 -22.66 -12.69 -0.29
CA LEU A 695 -23.09 -14.02 0.10
C LEU A 695 -22.66 -14.27 1.54
N ALA A 696 -23.59 -14.16 2.49
CA ALA A 696 -23.35 -14.47 3.89
C ALA A 696 -23.30 -15.99 4.06
N LEU A 697 -22.16 -16.49 4.51
CA LEU A 697 -21.94 -17.86 4.92
C LEU A 697 -22.10 -17.94 6.43
N SER A 698 -22.83 -18.93 6.91
CA SER A 698 -23.02 -19.18 8.34
C SER A 698 -22.87 -20.67 8.61
N TRP A 699 -22.01 -21.01 9.57
CA TRP A 699 -21.84 -22.40 10.01
C TRP A 699 -22.30 -22.54 11.47
N ARG A 700 -23.05 -23.60 11.71
CA ARG A 700 -23.51 -24.01 13.04
C ARG A 700 -23.39 -25.53 13.13
N LYS A 701 -23.02 -26.04 14.29
CA LYS A 701 -22.78 -27.47 14.50
C LYS A 701 -24.02 -28.32 14.19
N GLU A 702 -25.20 -27.79 14.51
CA GLU A 702 -26.48 -28.49 14.39
C GLU A 702 -27.03 -28.48 12.96
N THR A 703 -26.78 -27.42 12.20
CA THR A 703 -27.37 -27.20 10.86
C THR A 703 -26.40 -27.28 9.73
N GLY A 704 -25.10 -27.38 10.04
CA GLY A 704 -24.03 -27.33 9.03
C GLY A 704 -23.85 -25.91 8.43
N LEU A 705 -23.28 -25.87 7.23
CA LEU A 705 -23.09 -24.64 6.49
C LEU A 705 -24.38 -24.21 5.78
N THR A 706 -24.72 -22.94 5.92
CA THR A 706 -25.80 -22.28 5.18
C THR A 706 -25.29 -21.04 4.49
N SER A 707 -25.94 -20.65 3.39
CA SER A 707 -25.59 -19.41 2.67
C SER A 707 -26.84 -18.64 2.29
N ARG A 708 -26.74 -17.28 2.28
CA ARG A 708 -27.81 -16.39 1.84
C ARG A 708 -27.25 -15.08 1.30
N LEU A 709 -27.95 -14.49 0.34
CA LEU A 709 -27.66 -13.11 -0.10
C LEU A 709 -28.09 -12.11 0.98
N THR A 710 -27.25 -11.10 1.24
CA THR A 710 -27.52 -10.11 2.31
C THR A 710 -28.49 -9.03 1.86
N ILE A 711 -28.53 -8.68 0.56
CA ILE A 711 -29.45 -7.71 -0.01
C ILE A 711 -30.59 -8.50 -0.68
N ALA A 712 -31.74 -8.55 0.01
CA ALA A 712 -32.91 -9.30 -0.46
C ALA A 712 -33.45 -8.74 -1.79
N GLY A 713 -33.85 -9.64 -2.69
CA GLY A 713 -34.40 -9.28 -4.00
C GLY A 713 -33.39 -8.72 -5.02
N ARG A 714 -32.11 -8.71 -4.69
CA ARG A 714 -31.04 -8.30 -5.59
C ARG A 714 -30.10 -9.46 -5.88
N PRO A 715 -30.23 -10.15 -7.03
CA PRO A 715 -29.23 -11.14 -7.44
C PRO A 715 -27.89 -10.44 -7.69
N PRO A 716 -26.74 -11.07 -7.44
CA PRO A 716 -25.46 -10.54 -7.87
C PRO A 716 -25.40 -10.54 -9.42
N PRO A 717 -24.61 -9.64 -10.04
CA PRO A 717 -24.45 -9.60 -11.50
C PRO A 717 -23.96 -10.92 -12.09
N ARG A 718 -23.19 -11.68 -11.27
CA ARG A 718 -22.71 -13.02 -11.58
C ARG A 718 -23.17 -14.01 -10.52
N GLU A 719 -24.27 -14.68 -10.77
CA GLU A 719 -24.81 -15.72 -9.89
C GLU A 719 -23.92 -16.96 -9.83
N ASP A 720 -23.14 -17.20 -10.89
CA ASP A 720 -22.24 -18.33 -11.07
C ASP A 720 -20.79 -18.08 -10.58
N LEU A 721 -20.51 -16.93 -9.96
CA LEU A 721 -19.18 -16.59 -9.49
C LEU A 721 -18.65 -17.58 -8.44
N TYR A 722 -19.54 -18.02 -7.53
CA TYR A 722 -19.19 -18.96 -6.46
C TYR A 722 -20.11 -20.18 -6.45
N GLU A 723 -19.51 -21.37 -6.54
CA GLU A 723 -20.14 -22.66 -6.32
C GLU A 723 -19.60 -23.25 -5.00
N ILE A 724 -20.42 -23.35 -3.97
CA ILE A 724 -20.00 -23.98 -2.70
C ILE A 724 -20.12 -25.50 -2.87
N VAL A 725 -18.98 -26.19 -2.94
CA VAL A 725 -18.91 -27.63 -3.14
C VAL A 725 -18.91 -28.41 -1.82
N GLY A 726 -18.58 -27.76 -0.70
CA GLY A 726 -18.59 -28.41 0.60
C GLY A 726 -18.10 -27.54 1.75
N ALA A 727 -18.19 -28.08 2.95
CA ALA A 727 -17.58 -27.52 4.16
C ALA A 727 -16.73 -28.60 4.84
N GLU A 728 -15.58 -28.21 5.34
CA GLU A 728 -14.64 -29.07 6.04
C GLU A 728 -14.33 -28.48 7.41
N VAL A 729 -14.56 -29.24 8.47
CA VAL A 729 -14.16 -28.86 9.83
C VAL A 729 -12.70 -29.24 10.02
N VAL A 730 -11.85 -28.23 10.21
CA VAL A 730 -10.40 -28.40 10.25
C VAL A 730 -9.89 -28.75 11.66
N ALA A 731 -10.51 -28.19 12.74
CA ALA A 731 -10.09 -28.39 14.12
C ALA A 731 -11.24 -28.13 15.09
#